data_eddbf9e4797130726be99daa975227ec
#
_entry.id   eddbf9e4797130726be99daa975227ec
#
_cell.length_a   1.000
_cell.length_b   1.000
_cell.length_c   1.000
_cell.angle_alpha   90.00
_cell.angle_beta   90.00
_cell.angle_gamma   90.00
#
_symmetry.space_group_name_H-M   'P 1'
#
loop_
_entity.id
_entity.type
_entity.pdbx_description
1 polymer ?
#
loop_
_entity_poly.entity_id
_entity_poly.type
_entity_poly.pdbx_seq_one_letter_code
_entity_poly.pdbx_strand_id
1 'polypeptide(L)'
;MKIYKFTCGLLVAALWLTAQGQTADELAKGGAAAVKACALKLINVTERNEKDDTNERVALHGVCVHARYNNIAEAVEQGILEAFAETKKTEVKLYLLEQLYYTAGEKSVAALSPLLTDPQYCHEVYKVLVAIPDAAKVAGPAFLKALPDAKGMCRYEIVQALGELGIADAAAEAVKDAKSDDRRARLIAYEALARMDSPLAKAAFAAWLPDSAKLSRYERSVVDGALGEYLKNLLAWGKADDAIQLAETWTNARPGDIAIACAALEAYAGAPQGDALLVNGLVNDELRVRLSAKRLLLKNLTANRLALIAKALDAKKADKAPLALELLANSGDKAQLPAVEAVIGWDDEAARAAAIKAAVALNGKDSLISLPAWLADERAGVAAAAKAAVASVKAPLADGLAALALQSKDAVQQGVLEIIEKRNDTAALPKISALADTGDLEMKQTLCRIHGNIGDETSMPFILNQLQKAEDKKSILAAEKGLLTLCRRLGDAKLYLPALKNAFAASKAEAKPSLLKAVALAGSQEALDMEVAAWKNEGDAVKEAALRTLAEWPNVAALPTLRDIAATTEKPLLQVLAFRGCVRLIPMQNKKNAEKADDMAAMAGLAKRVDERKLAVGAMGNLTDAKALTYLLDYLKDDELKGEAASAIVNLSEKLRGGECVAPLRQIMPLLNDKQKERAQACLALISENIGKIMRWQVSPAYRADGKDYLQLQNMEFAPEKADEAANVKWKTANADKTGKVNLLAAVENANQVTAYARCIIRVVAATKAQIMLGSDDAAKVWLNGALLENVNVPRAYTANEDKMKVELKAGDNVLLVKIGQGGGQWELGAKVCAEDGGPLDGLVLTIQE
;
A
#
# COMPACT_ATOMS: atom_id res chain seq x y z
N MET A 1 -9.26 -9.42 -25.04
CA MET A 1 -10.46 -9.66 -24.20
C MET A 1 -10.13 -10.73 -23.15
N LYS A 2 -9.81 -10.34 -21.92
CA LYS A 2 -9.49 -11.28 -20.83
C LYS A 2 -10.78 -11.70 -20.16
N ILE A 3 -11.06 -12.99 -20.24
CA ILE A 3 -12.19 -13.65 -19.57
C ILE A 3 -11.95 -13.58 -18.05
N TYR A 4 -12.76 -12.81 -17.34
CA TYR A 4 -12.85 -12.90 -15.88
C TYR A 4 -13.52 -14.23 -15.52
N LYS A 5 -12.76 -15.15 -14.94
CA LYS A 5 -13.31 -16.33 -14.26
C LYS A 5 -14.02 -15.86 -13.00
N PHE A 6 -15.35 -15.82 -13.02
CA PHE A 6 -16.17 -15.71 -11.82
C PHE A 6 -16.22 -17.10 -11.16
N THR A 7 -15.39 -17.33 -10.18
CA THR A 7 -15.51 -18.40 -9.19
C THR A 7 -16.28 -17.88 -7.97
N CYS A 8 -17.58 -17.73 -8.10
CA CYS A 8 -18.45 -17.47 -6.95
C CYS A 8 -19.87 -17.96 -7.30
N GLY A 9 -20.13 -19.24 -7.12
CA GLY A 9 -21.43 -19.82 -7.45
C GLY A 9 -21.65 -21.28 -6.99
N LEU A 10 -20.72 -21.87 -6.23
CA LEU A 10 -20.80 -23.29 -5.88
C LEU A 10 -21.22 -23.56 -4.39
N LEU A 11 -21.69 -22.58 -3.66
CA LEU A 11 -22.08 -22.76 -2.23
C LEU A 11 -23.52 -22.35 -1.89
N VAL A 12 -24.36 -21.99 -2.87
CA VAL A 12 -25.80 -21.70 -2.62
C VAL A 12 -26.73 -22.82 -3.11
N ALA A 13 -26.24 -23.81 -3.86
CA ALA A 13 -27.04 -24.88 -4.43
C ALA A 13 -27.28 -26.11 -3.51
N ALA A 14 -26.79 -26.13 -2.27
CA ALA A 14 -26.83 -27.29 -1.40
C ALA A 14 -27.90 -27.23 -0.27
N LEU A 15 -28.76 -26.19 -0.20
CA LEU A 15 -29.69 -25.99 0.92
C LEU A 15 -31.16 -25.79 0.54
N TRP A 16 -31.59 -26.29 -0.65
CA TRP A 16 -33.04 -26.38 -0.97
C TRP A 16 -33.39 -27.75 -1.59
N LEU A 17 -33.24 -28.79 -0.81
CA LEU A 17 -33.78 -30.12 -1.11
C LEU A 17 -34.91 -30.42 -0.16
N THR A 18 -36.13 -29.93 -0.46
CA THR A 18 -37.38 -30.61 -0.14
C THR A 18 -38.56 -29.82 -0.68
N ALA A 19 -38.87 -29.93 -1.96
CA ALA A 19 -40.21 -29.78 -2.53
C ALA A 19 -40.23 -30.43 -3.93
N GLN A 20 -41.24 -31.17 -4.28
CA GLN A 20 -41.44 -31.96 -5.49
C GLN A 20 -41.44 -31.11 -6.77
N GLY A 21 -40.26 -30.79 -7.30
CA GLY A 21 -40.05 -30.12 -8.60
C GLY A 21 -38.97 -30.85 -9.41
N GLN A 22 -39.09 -30.86 -10.74
CA GLN A 22 -38.07 -31.40 -11.61
C GLN A 22 -36.73 -30.65 -11.43
N THR A 23 -35.60 -31.37 -11.37
CA THR A 23 -34.29 -30.80 -11.28
C THR A 23 -33.68 -30.57 -12.69
N ALA A 24 -32.65 -29.74 -12.82
CA ALA A 24 -31.93 -29.52 -14.08
C ALA A 24 -31.34 -30.83 -14.62
N ASP A 25 -30.88 -31.72 -13.74
CA ASP A 25 -30.35 -33.05 -14.13
C ASP A 25 -31.40 -33.97 -14.69
N GLU A 26 -32.63 -33.93 -14.16
CA GLU A 26 -33.76 -34.69 -14.70
C GLU A 26 -34.19 -34.16 -16.05
N LEU A 27 -34.19 -32.83 -16.27
CA LEU A 27 -34.44 -32.23 -17.58
C LEU A 27 -33.38 -32.60 -18.56
N ALA A 28 -32.12 -32.62 -18.16
CA ALA A 28 -31.02 -33.05 -19.01
C ALA A 28 -31.14 -34.51 -19.46
N LYS A 29 -31.52 -35.40 -18.56
CA LYS A 29 -31.78 -36.84 -18.87
C LYS A 29 -33.00 -37.08 -19.72
N GLY A 30 -34.07 -36.31 -19.51
CA GLY A 30 -35.33 -36.40 -20.19
C GLY A 30 -35.34 -35.76 -21.59
N GLY A 31 -34.31 -35.05 -21.95
CA GLY A 31 -34.10 -34.40 -23.27
C GLY A 31 -35.21 -33.41 -23.64
N ALA A 32 -35.43 -33.23 -24.95
CA ALA A 32 -36.36 -32.21 -25.47
C ALA A 32 -37.78 -32.31 -24.92
N ALA A 33 -38.33 -33.49 -24.75
CA ALA A 33 -39.67 -33.69 -24.25
C ALA A 33 -39.82 -33.22 -22.78
N ALA A 34 -38.88 -33.51 -21.92
CA ALA A 34 -38.88 -33.07 -20.53
C ALA A 34 -38.70 -31.55 -20.41
N VAL A 35 -37.81 -30.95 -21.18
CA VAL A 35 -37.60 -29.50 -21.26
C VAL A 35 -38.87 -28.81 -21.73
N LYS A 36 -39.54 -29.27 -22.77
CA LYS A 36 -40.80 -28.77 -23.26
C LYS A 36 -41.89 -28.84 -22.17
N ALA A 37 -42.05 -30.00 -21.54
CA ALA A 37 -43.03 -30.20 -20.50
C ALA A 37 -42.83 -29.26 -19.26
N CYS A 38 -41.56 -29.03 -18.91
CA CYS A 38 -41.21 -28.07 -17.88
C CYS A 38 -41.55 -26.62 -18.30
N ALA A 39 -41.16 -26.22 -19.49
CA ALA A 39 -41.38 -24.88 -20.04
C ALA A 39 -42.88 -24.54 -20.18
N LEU A 40 -43.71 -25.50 -20.52
CA LEU A 40 -45.17 -25.32 -20.63
C LEU A 40 -45.90 -25.18 -19.27
N LYS A 41 -45.24 -25.52 -18.16
CA LYS A 41 -45.76 -25.28 -16.79
C LYS A 41 -45.57 -23.83 -16.32
N LEU A 42 -44.78 -23.03 -17.00
CA LEU A 42 -44.53 -21.63 -16.63
C LEU A 42 -45.85 -20.83 -16.70
N ILE A 43 -46.18 -20.17 -15.59
CA ILE A 43 -47.46 -19.48 -15.43
C ILE A 43 -47.24 -17.94 -15.45
N ASN A 44 -46.32 -17.43 -14.63
CA ASN A 44 -46.00 -16.02 -14.55
C ASN A 44 -44.52 -15.84 -14.20
N VAL A 45 -43.77 -15.24 -15.12
CA VAL A 45 -42.32 -15.07 -14.97
C VAL A 45 -41.93 -13.70 -14.40
N THR A 46 -42.90 -12.81 -14.19
CA THR A 46 -42.64 -11.42 -13.76
C THR A 46 -43.09 -11.11 -12.31
N GLU A 47 -43.99 -11.88 -11.73
CA GLU A 47 -44.52 -11.65 -10.38
C GLU A 47 -44.27 -12.85 -9.44
N ARG A 48 -43.78 -12.55 -8.21
CA ARG A 48 -43.70 -13.53 -7.12
C ARG A 48 -45.09 -13.63 -6.46
N ASN A 49 -45.91 -14.61 -6.85
CA ASN A 49 -47.22 -14.86 -6.26
C ASN A 49 -47.32 -16.30 -5.75
N GLU A 50 -48.37 -16.58 -4.96
CA GLU A 50 -48.67 -17.86 -4.29
C GLU A 50 -48.82 -19.10 -5.22
N LYS A 51 -48.91 -18.91 -6.54
CA LYS A 51 -48.80 -19.97 -7.54
C LYS A 51 -47.44 -19.88 -8.19
N ASP A 52 -46.46 -20.47 -7.53
CA ASP A 52 -45.06 -20.31 -7.80
C ASP A 52 -44.56 -21.35 -8.83
N ASP A 53 -44.03 -20.86 -9.96
CA ASP A 53 -43.31 -21.66 -10.95
C ASP A 53 -41.78 -21.52 -10.80
N THR A 54 -41.30 -21.12 -9.62
CA THR A 54 -39.90 -20.87 -9.32
C THR A 54 -39.05 -22.12 -9.55
N ASN A 55 -39.54 -23.28 -9.18
CA ASN A 55 -38.81 -24.54 -9.35
C ASN A 55 -38.59 -24.86 -10.83
N GLU A 56 -39.60 -24.69 -11.66
CA GLU A 56 -39.54 -24.89 -13.12
C GLU A 56 -38.62 -23.89 -13.76
N ARG A 57 -38.63 -22.64 -13.36
CA ARG A 57 -37.70 -21.60 -13.85
C ARG A 57 -36.28 -21.92 -13.48
N VAL A 58 -36.00 -22.29 -12.22
CA VAL A 58 -34.64 -22.66 -11.78
C VAL A 58 -34.13 -23.89 -12.51
N ALA A 59 -34.96 -24.94 -12.68
CA ALA A 59 -34.56 -26.15 -13.39
C ALA A 59 -34.32 -25.88 -14.87
N LEU A 60 -35.19 -25.11 -15.53
CA LEU A 60 -35.05 -24.75 -16.94
C LEU A 60 -33.81 -23.89 -17.18
N HIS A 61 -33.60 -22.87 -16.36
CA HIS A 61 -32.39 -22.05 -16.44
C HIS A 61 -31.11 -22.88 -16.20
N GLY A 62 -31.12 -23.74 -15.19
CA GLY A 62 -29.97 -24.60 -14.86
C GLY A 62 -29.60 -25.53 -16.00
N VAL A 63 -30.57 -26.20 -16.66
CA VAL A 63 -30.25 -27.06 -17.81
C VAL A 63 -29.75 -26.25 -19.00
N CYS A 64 -30.29 -25.06 -19.27
CA CYS A 64 -29.87 -24.19 -20.37
C CYS A 64 -28.42 -23.71 -20.23
N VAL A 65 -28.06 -23.19 -19.06
CA VAL A 65 -26.69 -22.68 -18.80
C VAL A 65 -25.63 -23.77 -18.98
N HIS A 66 -25.93 -25.00 -18.60
CA HIS A 66 -25.00 -26.12 -18.70
C HIS A 66 -25.12 -26.95 -20.00
N ALA A 67 -26.08 -26.63 -20.85
CA ALA A 67 -26.42 -27.45 -22.02
C ALA A 67 -25.27 -27.68 -22.99
N ARG A 68 -24.52 -26.66 -23.34
CA ARG A 68 -23.36 -26.76 -24.22
C ARG A 68 -22.22 -27.55 -23.59
N TYR A 69 -21.96 -27.36 -22.31
CA TYR A 69 -20.95 -28.08 -21.57
C TYR A 69 -21.24 -29.58 -21.49
N ASN A 70 -22.51 -29.94 -21.36
CA ASN A 70 -23.00 -31.31 -21.23
C ASN A 70 -23.32 -31.94 -22.59
N ASN A 71 -23.08 -31.26 -23.71
CA ASN A 71 -23.39 -31.72 -25.07
C ASN A 71 -24.87 -32.08 -25.31
N ILE A 72 -25.79 -31.38 -24.66
CA ILE A 72 -27.24 -31.53 -24.78
C ILE A 72 -27.95 -30.29 -25.34
N ALA A 73 -27.19 -29.32 -25.84
CA ALA A 73 -27.72 -27.99 -26.26
C ALA A 73 -28.81 -28.18 -27.36
N GLU A 74 -28.64 -29.07 -28.33
CA GLU A 74 -29.59 -29.29 -29.39
C GLU A 74 -30.94 -29.85 -28.87
N ALA A 75 -30.90 -30.77 -27.90
CA ALA A 75 -32.11 -31.32 -27.30
C ALA A 75 -32.86 -30.26 -26.45
N VAL A 76 -32.09 -29.43 -25.70
CA VAL A 76 -32.66 -28.35 -24.92
C VAL A 76 -33.24 -27.26 -25.82
N GLU A 77 -32.52 -26.84 -26.87
CA GLU A 77 -33.03 -25.93 -27.90
C GLU A 77 -34.36 -26.40 -28.47
N GLN A 78 -34.42 -27.66 -28.91
CA GLN A 78 -35.59 -28.24 -29.49
C GLN A 78 -36.81 -28.16 -28.50
N GLY A 79 -36.62 -28.58 -27.26
CA GLY A 79 -37.69 -28.55 -26.23
C GLY A 79 -38.20 -27.12 -25.94
N ILE A 80 -37.32 -26.14 -25.90
CA ILE A 80 -37.72 -24.73 -25.70
C ILE A 80 -38.46 -24.21 -26.95
N LEU A 81 -37.99 -24.46 -28.15
CA LEU A 81 -38.64 -23.98 -29.37
C LEU A 81 -40.03 -24.58 -29.51
N GLU A 82 -40.22 -25.87 -29.21
CA GLU A 82 -41.54 -26.47 -29.19
C GLU A 82 -42.50 -25.84 -28.14
N ALA A 83 -42.01 -25.59 -26.93
CA ALA A 83 -42.77 -24.87 -25.90
C ALA A 83 -43.11 -23.44 -26.34
N PHE A 84 -42.14 -22.74 -26.96
CA PHE A 84 -42.32 -21.38 -27.48
C PHE A 84 -43.44 -21.32 -28.55
N ALA A 85 -43.50 -22.31 -29.41
CA ALA A 85 -44.54 -22.39 -30.44
C ALA A 85 -45.95 -22.62 -29.82
N GLU A 86 -46.09 -23.42 -28.74
CA GLU A 86 -47.32 -23.81 -28.12
C GLU A 86 -47.85 -22.78 -27.12
N THR A 87 -46.96 -22.07 -26.38
CA THR A 87 -47.40 -21.10 -25.40
C THR A 87 -48.02 -19.86 -26.05
N LYS A 88 -49.13 -19.37 -25.45
CA LYS A 88 -49.79 -18.12 -25.89
C LYS A 88 -49.48 -16.91 -25.03
N LYS A 89 -48.71 -17.10 -23.92
CA LYS A 89 -48.34 -16.04 -22.98
C LYS A 89 -47.08 -15.34 -23.44
N THR A 90 -47.17 -14.05 -23.71
CA THR A 90 -46.06 -13.23 -24.18
C THR A 90 -44.91 -13.24 -23.21
N GLU A 91 -45.14 -13.09 -21.92
CA GLU A 91 -44.11 -13.05 -20.86
C GLU A 91 -43.33 -14.39 -20.82
N VAL A 92 -44.02 -15.50 -20.97
CA VAL A 92 -43.40 -16.82 -21.05
C VAL A 92 -42.55 -16.95 -22.34
N LYS A 93 -43.05 -16.44 -23.46
CA LYS A 93 -42.30 -16.42 -24.73
C LYS A 93 -40.99 -15.63 -24.59
N LEU A 94 -41.03 -14.45 -24.00
CA LEU A 94 -39.85 -13.61 -23.76
C LEU A 94 -38.85 -14.32 -22.86
N TYR A 95 -39.29 -14.94 -21.77
CA TYR A 95 -38.45 -15.74 -20.91
C TYR A 95 -37.81 -16.95 -21.63
N LEU A 96 -38.56 -17.63 -22.47
CA LEU A 96 -38.03 -18.74 -23.28
C LEU A 96 -36.94 -18.25 -24.29
N LEU A 97 -37.10 -17.05 -24.86
CA LEU A 97 -36.07 -16.42 -25.68
C LEU A 97 -34.80 -16.14 -24.87
N GLU A 98 -34.92 -15.67 -23.63
CA GLU A 98 -33.76 -15.49 -22.75
C GLU A 98 -33.04 -16.81 -22.47
N GLN A 99 -33.77 -17.92 -22.32
CA GLN A 99 -33.18 -19.25 -22.13
C GLN A 99 -32.49 -19.77 -23.41
N LEU A 100 -33.07 -19.49 -24.59
CA LEU A 100 -32.44 -19.83 -25.88
C LEU A 100 -31.10 -19.16 -26.11
N TYR A 101 -30.84 -18.01 -25.49
CA TYR A 101 -29.51 -17.35 -25.56
C TYR A 101 -28.35 -18.31 -25.23
N TYR A 102 -28.58 -19.28 -24.34
CA TYR A 102 -27.55 -20.25 -23.91
C TYR A 102 -27.44 -21.49 -24.84
N THR A 103 -28.48 -21.80 -25.58
CA THR A 103 -28.62 -23.12 -26.27
C THR A 103 -28.85 -23.02 -27.77
N ALA A 104 -29.23 -21.84 -28.28
CA ALA A 104 -29.62 -21.63 -29.66
C ALA A 104 -28.60 -22.15 -30.69
N GLY A 105 -29.12 -22.69 -31.77
CA GLY A 105 -28.40 -23.21 -32.97
C GLY A 105 -29.19 -22.95 -34.27
N GLU A 106 -29.00 -23.77 -35.27
CA GLU A 106 -29.64 -23.61 -36.59
C GLU A 106 -31.18 -23.72 -36.53
N LYS A 107 -31.73 -24.53 -35.63
CA LYS A 107 -33.16 -24.66 -35.46
C LYS A 107 -33.81 -23.36 -34.95
N SER A 108 -33.13 -22.67 -34.07
CA SER A 108 -33.54 -21.32 -33.56
C SER A 108 -33.61 -20.31 -34.72
N VAL A 109 -32.67 -20.32 -35.66
CA VAL A 109 -32.71 -19.40 -36.82
C VAL A 109 -33.99 -19.66 -37.65
N ALA A 110 -34.29 -20.88 -37.98
CA ALA A 110 -35.50 -21.21 -38.75
C ALA A 110 -36.79 -20.81 -38.04
N ALA A 111 -36.89 -21.06 -36.72
CA ALA A 111 -38.07 -20.76 -35.90
C ALA A 111 -38.27 -19.26 -35.61
N LEU A 112 -37.18 -18.52 -35.37
CA LEU A 112 -37.23 -17.15 -34.86
C LEU A 112 -37.09 -16.08 -35.94
N SER A 113 -36.54 -16.38 -37.13
CA SER A 113 -36.35 -15.39 -38.21
C SER A 113 -37.61 -14.62 -38.59
N PRO A 114 -38.83 -15.22 -38.61
CA PRO A 114 -40.07 -14.48 -38.91
C PRO A 114 -40.39 -13.40 -37.86
N LEU A 115 -39.82 -13.51 -36.67
CA LEU A 115 -40.07 -12.57 -35.57
C LEU A 115 -39.04 -11.40 -35.54
N LEU A 116 -38.04 -11.38 -36.40
CA LEU A 116 -37.07 -10.30 -36.52
C LEU A 116 -37.69 -8.94 -36.88
N THR A 117 -38.85 -8.94 -37.50
CA THR A 117 -39.62 -7.72 -37.84
C THR A 117 -40.80 -7.44 -36.91
N ASP A 118 -41.00 -8.28 -35.92
CA ASP A 118 -42.07 -8.12 -34.90
C ASP A 118 -41.58 -7.23 -33.75
N PRO A 119 -42.16 -6.03 -33.55
CA PRO A 119 -41.73 -5.12 -32.47
C PRO A 119 -41.79 -5.69 -31.06
N GLN A 120 -42.58 -6.74 -30.84
CA GLN A 120 -42.73 -7.37 -29.54
C GLN A 120 -41.57 -8.33 -29.20
N TYR A 121 -40.93 -8.91 -30.22
CA TYR A 121 -39.92 -9.96 -30.05
C TYR A 121 -38.56 -9.64 -30.63
N CYS A 122 -38.46 -8.72 -31.59
CA CYS A 122 -37.26 -8.50 -32.37
C CYS A 122 -36.00 -8.26 -31.52
N HIS A 123 -36.12 -7.59 -30.37
CA HIS A 123 -35.00 -7.33 -29.46
C HIS A 123 -34.44 -8.62 -28.84
N GLU A 124 -35.30 -9.50 -28.31
CA GLU A 124 -34.84 -10.74 -27.71
C GLU A 124 -34.40 -11.75 -28.79
N VAL A 125 -35.09 -11.78 -29.92
CA VAL A 125 -34.67 -12.61 -31.07
C VAL A 125 -33.28 -12.22 -31.58
N TYR A 126 -33.01 -10.92 -31.70
CA TYR A 126 -31.68 -10.44 -32.06
C TYR A 126 -30.61 -11.01 -31.12
N LYS A 127 -30.77 -10.89 -29.81
CA LYS A 127 -29.81 -11.40 -28.82
C LYS A 127 -29.56 -12.90 -28.97
N VAL A 128 -30.62 -13.67 -29.16
CA VAL A 128 -30.54 -15.12 -29.36
C VAL A 128 -29.75 -15.46 -30.60
N LEU A 129 -30.06 -14.85 -31.72
CA LEU A 129 -29.48 -15.24 -33.01
C LEU A 129 -28.01 -14.79 -33.15
N VAL A 130 -27.63 -13.69 -32.55
CA VAL A 130 -26.22 -13.24 -32.51
C VAL A 130 -25.37 -14.13 -31.59
N ALA A 131 -25.94 -14.76 -30.57
CA ALA A 131 -25.26 -15.63 -29.62
C ALA A 131 -24.97 -17.05 -30.17
N ILE A 132 -25.53 -17.41 -31.31
CA ILE A 132 -25.36 -18.74 -31.96
C ILE A 132 -23.87 -18.89 -32.33
N PRO A 133 -23.28 -20.09 -32.14
CA PRO A 133 -21.94 -20.35 -32.66
C PRO A 133 -21.91 -20.18 -34.20
N ASP A 134 -20.86 -19.49 -34.66
CA ASP A 134 -20.71 -19.12 -36.10
C ASP A 134 -21.91 -18.31 -36.65
N ALA A 135 -22.50 -17.45 -35.83
CA ALA A 135 -23.71 -16.69 -36.13
C ALA A 135 -23.62 -15.91 -37.46
N ALA A 136 -22.47 -15.43 -37.85
CA ALA A 136 -22.26 -14.76 -39.14
C ALA A 136 -22.67 -15.66 -40.31
N LYS A 137 -22.32 -16.95 -40.29
CA LYS A 137 -22.64 -17.93 -41.33
C LYS A 137 -24.09 -18.46 -41.16
N VAL A 138 -24.52 -18.74 -39.95
CA VAL A 138 -25.76 -19.42 -39.61
C VAL A 138 -26.95 -18.46 -39.59
N ALA A 139 -26.84 -17.33 -38.92
CA ALA A 139 -27.92 -16.35 -38.71
C ALA A 139 -27.82 -15.13 -39.63
N GLY A 140 -26.60 -14.77 -40.12
CA GLY A 140 -26.38 -13.60 -40.99
C GLY A 140 -27.35 -13.52 -42.18
N PRO A 141 -27.58 -14.63 -42.97
CA PRO A 141 -28.54 -14.63 -44.07
C PRO A 141 -30.00 -14.30 -43.66
N ALA A 142 -30.39 -14.71 -42.45
CA ALA A 142 -31.74 -14.39 -41.93
C ALA A 142 -31.90 -12.90 -41.60
N PHE A 143 -30.89 -12.28 -41.00
CA PHE A 143 -30.86 -10.83 -40.76
C PHE A 143 -30.86 -10.04 -42.08
N LEU A 144 -30.05 -10.45 -43.07
CA LEU A 144 -30.07 -9.78 -44.40
C LEU A 144 -31.42 -9.86 -45.06
N LYS A 145 -32.09 -11.02 -45.00
CA LYS A 145 -33.43 -11.23 -45.57
C LYS A 145 -34.48 -10.37 -44.87
N ALA A 146 -34.41 -10.18 -43.57
CA ALA A 146 -35.38 -9.43 -42.80
C ALA A 146 -35.17 -7.91 -42.90
N LEU A 147 -33.98 -7.41 -43.22
CA LEU A 147 -33.58 -6.01 -43.21
C LEU A 147 -34.46 -5.09 -44.06
N PRO A 148 -34.84 -5.41 -45.34
CA PRO A 148 -35.67 -4.55 -46.18
C PRO A 148 -37.05 -4.23 -45.57
N ASP A 149 -37.65 -5.19 -44.87
CA ASP A 149 -39.00 -5.08 -44.32
C ASP A 149 -39.01 -4.52 -42.88
N ALA A 150 -37.85 -4.49 -42.22
CA ALA A 150 -37.72 -4.02 -40.86
C ALA A 150 -37.86 -2.49 -40.70
N LYS A 151 -38.56 -2.06 -39.63
CA LYS A 151 -38.80 -0.63 -39.32
C LYS A 151 -38.54 -0.38 -37.83
N GLY A 152 -38.24 0.90 -37.52
CA GLY A 152 -38.07 1.35 -36.15
C GLY A 152 -37.05 0.50 -35.35
N MET A 153 -37.42 0.06 -34.16
CA MET A 153 -36.54 -0.72 -33.29
C MET A 153 -36.03 -1.99 -33.97
N CYS A 154 -36.87 -2.74 -34.66
CA CYS A 154 -36.45 -4.00 -35.29
C CYS A 154 -35.36 -3.75 -36.37
N ARG A 155 -35.44 -2.64 -37.09
CA ARG A 155 -34.39 -2.27 -38.06
C ARG A 155 -33.06 -1.93 -37.35
N TYR A 156 -33.14 -1.24 -36.19
CA TYR A 156 -31.95 -0.92 -35.40
C TYR A 156 -31.23 -2.21 -34.91
N GLU A 157 -31.98 -3.15 -34.36
CA GLU A 157 -31.44 -4.42 -33.90
C GLU A 157 -30.82 -5.24 -35.04
N ILE A 158 -31.47 -5.27 -36.22
CA ILE A 158 -30.94 -5.99 -37.38
C ILE A 158 -29.66 -5.35 -37.92
N VAL A 159 -29.62 -4.03 -38.04
CA VAL A 159 -28.41 -3.30 -38.52
C VAL A 159 -27.27 -3.50 -37.53
N GLN A 160 -27.56 -3.44 -36.23
CA GLN A 160 -26.59 -3.72 -35.19
C GLN A 160 -26.06 -5.15 -35.28
N ALA A 161 -26.95 -6.15 -35.40
CA ALA A 161 -26.59 -7.56 -35.59
C ALA A 161 -25.64 -7.79 -36.77
N LEU A 162 -25.98 -7.20 -37.91
CA LEU A 162 -25.20 -7.32 -39.12
C LEU A 162 -23.80 -6.70 -39.00
N GLY A 163 -23.70 -5.60 -38.22
CA GLY A 163 -22.43 -5.01 -37.84
C GLY A 163 -21.63 -5.89 -36.89
N GLU A 164 -22.24 -6.39 -35.82
CA GLU A 164 -21.58 -7.28 -34.86
C GLU A 164 -21.06 -8.56 -35.52
N LEU A 165 -21.78 -9.07 -36.50
CA LEU A 165 -21.42 -10.26 -37.26
C LEU A 165 -20.46 -9.96 -38.45
N GLY A 166 -20.16 -8.71 -38.73
CA GLY A 166 -19.25 -8.28 -39.79
C GLY A 166 -19.77 -8.55 -41.21
N ILE A 167 -21.10 -8.54 -41.41
CA ILE A 167 -21.73 -8.90 -42.70
C ILE A 167 -21.63 -7.74 -43.69
N ALA A 168 -20.61 -7.78 -44.54
CA ALA A 168 -20.31 -6.67 -45.47
C ALA A 168 -21.43 -6.39 -46.50
N ASP A 169 -22.21 -7.41 -46.87
CA ASP A 169 -23.33 -7.29 -47.80
C ASP A 169 -24.43 -6.32 -47.34
N ALA A 170 -24.49 -6.06 -46.01
CA ALA A 170 -25.42 -5.10 -45.42
C ALA A 170 -24.96 -3.64 -45.55
N ALA A 171 -23.72 -3.38 -45.99
CA ALA A 171 -23.15 -2.05 -45.99
C ALA A 171 -23.96 -1.01 -46.80
N ALA A 172 -24.55 -1.42 -47.88
CA ALA A 172 -25.38 -0.54 -48.75
C ALA A 172 -26.63 -0.03 -47.98
N GLU A 173 -27.30 -0.87 -47.23
CA GLU A 173 -28.45 -0.50 -46.41
C GLU A 173 -28.02 0.29 -45.17
N ALA A 174 -26.94 -0.07 -44.52
CA ALA A 174 -26.38 0.70 -43.40
C ALA A 174 -25.99 2.13 -43.85
N VAL A 175 -25.46 2.30 -45.04
CA VAL A 175 -25.17 3.63 -45.60
C VAL A 175 -26.45 4.48 -45.82
N LYS A 176 -27.58 3.85 -46.17
CA LYS A 176 -28.87 4.58 -46.22
C LYS A 176 -29.29 5.05 -44.83
N ASP A 177 -29.17 4.19 -43.84
CA ASP A 177 -29.47 4.53 -42.44
C ASP A 177 -28.51 5.60 -41.87
N ALA A 178 -27.23 5.56 -42.23
CA ALA A 178 -26.26 6.60 -41.89
C ALA A 178 -26.62 8.03 -42.41
N LYS A 179 -27.49 8.11 -43.43
CA LYS A 179 -28.02 9.35 -43.99
C LYS A 179 -29.45 9.67 -43.55
N SER A 180 -30.05 8.87 -42.70
CA SER A 180 -31.42 9.04 -42.21
C SER A 180 -31.56 10.30 -41.34
N ASP A 181 -32.76 10.91 -41.36
CA ASP A 181 -33.12 11.97 -40.40
C ASP A 181 -33.25 11.44 -38.96
N ASP A 182 -33.48 10.16 -38.79
CA ASP A 182 -33.51 9.50 -37.49
C ASP A 182 -32.09 9.38 -36.91
N ARG A 183 -31.88 10.12 -35.83
CA ARG A 183 -30.58 10.18 -35.12
C ARG A 183 -30.12 8.79 -34.66
N ARG A 184 -31.03 7.96 -34.15
CA ARG A 184 -30.69 6.63 -33.62
C ARG A 184 -30.27 5.70 -34.76
N ALA A 185 -30.99 5.73 -35.86
CA ALA A 185 -30.62 4.98 -37.08
C ALA A 185 -29.19 5.36 -37.55
N ARG A 186 -28.91 6.69 -37.63
CA ARG A 186 -27.58 7.16 -38.05
C ARG A 186 -26.46 6.62 -37.17
N LEU A 187 -26.60 6.69 -35.84
CA LEU A 187 -25.55 6.31 -34.92
C LEU A 187 -25.28 4.80 -35.00
N ILE A 188 -26.34 3.98 -34.96
CA ILE A 188 -26.24 2.54 -35.07
C ILE A 188 -25.62 2.14 -36.40
N ALA A 189 -25.97 2.83 -37.49
CA ALA A 189 -25.43 2.55 -38.81
C ALA A 189 -23.90 2.77 -38.86
N TYR A 190 -23.36 3.86 -38.24
CA TYR A 190 -21.92 4.06 -38.20
C TYR A 190 -21.22 3.04 -37.32
N GLU A 191 -21.80 2.63 -36.19
CA GLU A 191 -21.26 1.55 -35.35
C GLU A 191 -21.23 0.21 -36.09
N ALA A 192 -22.26 -0.08 -36.89
CA ALA A 192 -22.31 -1.28 -37.72
C ALA A 192 -21.28 -1.23 -38.88
N LEU A 193 -21.22 -0.10 -39.61
CA LEU A 193 -20.28 0.13 -40.71
C LEU A 193 -18.83 -0.01 -40.26
N ALA A 194 -18.52 0.34 -39.01
CA ALA A 194 -17.19 0.22 -38.46
C ALA A 194 -16.67 -1.25 -38.43
N ARG A 195 -17.55 -2.22 -38.45
CA ARG A 195 -17.24 -3.67 -38.39
C ARG A 195 -17.42 -4.38 -39.73
N MET A 196 -17.79 -3.66 -40.76
CA MET A 196 -18.03 -4.20 -42.09
C MET A 196 -16.82 -3.95 -43.00
N ASP A 197 -16.20 -5.01 -43.55
CA ASP A 197 -15.15 -4.89 -44.55
C ASP A 197 -15.73 -4.53 -45.92
N SER A 198 -16.08 -3.25 -46.07
CA SER A 198 -16.73 -2.72 -47.28
C SER A 198 -16.17 -1.37 -47.72
N PRO A 199 -15.92 -1.14 -49.05
CA PRO A 199 -15.53 0.17 -49.56
C PRO A 199 -16.64 1.23 -49.35
N LEU A 200 -17.90 0.79 -49.21
CA LEU A 200 -19.01 1.69 -48.87
C LEU A 200 -18.89 2.26 -47.45
N ALA A 201 -18.38 1.46 -46.49
CA ALA A 201 -18.12 1.94 -45.14
C ALA A 201 -17.03 3.02 -45.12
N LYS A 202 -15.91 2.82 -45.85
CA LYS A 202 -14.85 3.82 -46.00
C LYS A 202 -15.41 5.13 -46.58
N ALA A 203 -16.22 5.03 -47.67
CA ALA A 203 -16.82 6.18 -48.33
C ALA A 203 -17.80 6.92 -47.43
N ALA A 204 -18.58 6.21 -46.59
CA ALA A 204 -19.51 6.80 -45.62
C ALA A 204 -18.79 7.60 -44.54
N PHE A 205 -17.72 7.06 -43.93
CA PHE A 205 -16.91 7.79 -42.97
C PHE A 205 -16.23 9.01 -43.59
N ALA A 206 -15.65 8.86 -44.79
CA ALA A 206 -15.00 9.97 -45.50
C ALA A 206 -16.00 11.10 -45.81
N ALA A 207 -17.24 10.78 -46.22
CA ALA A 207 -18.30 11.73 -46.50
C ALA A 207 -18.83 12.44 -45.23
N TRP A 208 -18.81 11.77 -44.10
CA TRP A 208 -19.28 12.34 -42.83
C TRP A 208 -18.30 13.37 -42.23
N LEU A 209 -16.99 13.20 -42.44
CA LEU A 209 -15.95 14.00 -41.79
C LEU A 209 -16.09 15.53 -42.01
N PRO A 210 -16.34 16.08 -43.23
CA PRO A 210 -16.45 17.52 -43.44
C PRO A 210 -17.58 18.18 -42.67
N ASP A 211 -18.69 17.47 -42.46
CA ASP A 211 -19.87 17.96 -41.78
C ASP A 211 -19.91 17.69 -40.29
N SER A 212 -18.97 16.90 -39.80
CA SER A 212 -18.92 16.45 -38.41
C SER A 212 -18.90 17.61 -37.40
N ALA A 213 -18.27 18.74 -37.71
CA ALA A 213 -18.20 19.90 -36.82
C ALA A 213 -19.57 20.51 -36.52
N LYS A 214 -20.57 20.31 -37.39
CA LYS A 214 -21.94 20.85 -37.26
C LYS A 214 -22.84 20.04 -36.34
N LEU A 215 -22.43 18.81 -35.97
CA LEU A 215 -23.22 17.90 -35.18
C LEU A 215 -23.11 18.15 -33.67
N SER A 216 -24.05 17.60 -32.92
CA SER A 216 -23.97 17.62 -31.47
C SER A 216 -22.73 16.89 -30.94
N ARG A 217 -22.23 17.30 -29.76
CA ARG A 217 -21.07 16.66 -29.14
C ARG A 217 -21.27 15.15 -28.95
N TYR A 218 -22.47 14.71 -28.60
CA TYR A 218 -22.81 13.33 -28.41
C TYR A 218 -22.69 12.51 -29.71
N GLU A 219 -23.31 12.99 -30.79
CA GLU A 219 -23.27 12.34 -32.13
C GLU A 219 -21.83 12.21 -32.62
N ARG A 220 -21.06 13.30 -32.52
CA ARG A 220 -19.64 13.26 -32.87
C ARG A 220 -18.89 12.18 -32.08
N SER A 221 -19.08 12.12 -30.76
CA SER A 221 -18.37 11.17 -29.90
C SER A 221 -18.66 9.72 -30.29
N VAL A 222 -19.89 9.37 -30.63
CA VAL A 222 -20.29 8.03 -31.06
C VAL A 222 -19.65 7.66 -32.40
N VAL A 223 -19.77 8.57 -33.40
CA VAL A 223 -19.22 8.27 -34.74
C VAL A 223 -17.68 8.33 -34.73
N ASP A 224 -17.05 9.20 -33.95
CA ASP A 224 -15.60 9.21 -33.73
C ASP A 224 -15.13 7.85 -33.10
N GLY A 225 -15.89 7.31 -32.16
CA GLY A 225 -15.63 5.99 -31.60
C GLY A 225 -15.72 4.89 -32.65
N ALA A 226 -16.77 4.91 -33.45
CA ALA A 226 -16.97 3.98 -34.57
C ALA A 226 -15.86 4.11 -35.63
N LEU A 227 -15.46 5.34 -35.98
CA LEU A 227 -14.34 5.54 -36.90
C LEU A 227 -13.02 5.01 -36.34
N GLY A 228 -12.75 5.24 -35.06
CA GLY A 228 -11.56 4.68 -34.40
C GLY A 228 -11.56 3.15 -34.41
N GLU A 229 -12.72 2.50 -34.23
CA GLU A 229 -12.87 1.06 -34.38
C GLU A 229 -12.65 0.62 -35.83
N TYR A 230 -13.21 1.35 -36.79
CA TYR A 230 -13.04 1.05 -38.22
C TYR A 230 -11.58 1.08 -38.65
N LEU A 231 -10.82 2.09 -38.20
CA LEU A 231 -9.39 2.19 -38.50
C LEU A 231 -8.61 0.95 -37.97
N LYS A 232 -8.94 0.45 -36.77
CA LYS A 232 -8.35 -0.78 -36.23
C LYS A 232 -8.72 -2.01 -37.05
N ASN A 233 -9.96 -2.08 -37.47
CA ASN A 233 -10.45 -3.17 -38.32
C ASN A 233 -9.80 -3.15 -39.71
N LEU A 234 -9.63 -1.99 -40.34
CA LEU A 234 -8.88 -1.85 -41.59
C LEU A 234 -7.45 -2.40 -41.46
N LEU A 235 -6.76 -2.11 -40.37
CA LEU A 235 -5.43 -2.68 -40.11
C LEU A 235 -5.48 -4.22 -39.96
N ALA A 236 -6.47 -4.73 -39.23
CA ALA A 236 -6.66 -6.18 -39.04
C ALA A 236 -6.98 -6.91 -40.36
N TRP A 237 -7.68 -6.27 -41.29
CA TRP A 237 -7.99 -6.76 -42.62
C TRP A 237 -6.86 -6.58 -43.65
N GLY A 238 -5.69 -6.03 -43.20
CA GLY A 238 -4.53 -5.80 -44.06
C GLY A 238 -4.65 -4.57 -44.98
N LYS A 239 -5.59 -3.64 -44.71
CA LYS A 239 -5.86 -2.42 -45.48
C LYS A 239 -5.21 -1.19 -44.84
N ALA A 240 -3.91 -1.26 -44.62
CA ALA A 240 -3.16 -0.24 -43.89
C ALA A 240 -3.19 1.13 -44.58
N ASP A 241 -3.08 1.19 -45.91
CA ASP A 241 -3.09 2.44 -46.68
C ASP A 241 -4.44 3.14 -46.54
N ASP A 242 -5.55 2.38 -46.57
CA ASP A 242 -6.90 2.92 -46.35
C ASP A 242 -7.05 3.48 -44.92
N ALA A 243 -6.53 2.79 -43.91
CA ALA A 243 -6.57 3.24 -42.53
C ALA A 243 -5.79 4.55 -42.33
N ILE A 244 -4.57 4.62 -42.88
CA ILE A 244 -3.73 5.83 -42.81
C ILE A 244 -4.39 7.00 -43.52
N GLN A 245 -4.84 6.82 -44.77
CA GLN A 245 -5.50 7.84 -45.54
C GLN A 245 -6.75 8.40 -44.85
N LEU A 246 -7.56 7.52 -44.27
CA LEU A 246 -8.77 7.94 -43.55
C LEU A 246 -8.43 8.66 -42.23
N ALA A 247 -7.41 8.24 -41.53
CA ALA A 247 -6.93 8.88 -40.32
C ALA A 247 -6.37 10.28 -40.60
N GLU A 248 -5.64 10.48 -41.73
CA GLU A 248 -5.19 11.79 -42.19
C GLU A 248 -6.36 12.69 -42.55
N THR A 249 -7.36 12.17 -43.27
CA THR A 249 -8.57 12.88 -43.61
C THR A 249 -9.30 13.35 -42.34
N TRP A 250 -9.35 12.48 -41.33
CA TRP A 250 -9.97 12.79 -40.04
C TRP A 250 -9.25 13.91 -39.26
N THR A 251 -7.93 13.83 -39.15
CA THR A 251 -7.13 14.88 -38.51
C THR A 251 -7.20 16.22 -39.25
N ASN A 252 -7.24 16.20 -40.58
CA ASN A 252 -7.37 17.41 -41.43
C ASN A 252 -8.76 18.05 -41.33
N ALA A 253 -9.81 17.25 -41.14
CA ALA A 253 -11.18 17.76 -40.99
C ALA A 253 -11.39 18.52 -39.66
N ARG A 254 -10.64 18.18 -38.64
CA ARG A 254 -10.68 18.82 -37.27
C ARG A 254 -9.29 19.05 -36.72
N PRO A 255 -8.54 19.99 -37.26
CA PRO A 255 -7.20 20.31 -36.80
C PRO A 255 -7.25 20.81 -35.35
N GLY A 256 -6.31 20.32 -34.52
CA GLY A 256 -6.23 20.68 -33.11
C GLY A 256 -7.09 19.82 -32.15
N ASP A 257 -7.90 18.88 -32.66
CA ASP A 257 -8.61 17.93 -31.81
C ASP A 257 -7.64 16.84 -31.31
N ILE A 258 -7.29 16.94 -30.01
CA ILE A 258 -6.29 16.07 -29.40
C ILE A 258 -6.76 14.60 -29.40
N ALA A 259 -8.05 14.34 -29.20
CA ALA A 259 -8.57 12.98 -29.16
C ALA A 259 -8.42 12.28 -30.52
N ILE A 260 -8.74 13.02 -31.58
CA ILE A 260 -8.59 12.56 -32.96
C ILE A 260 -7.12 12.33 -33.30
N ALA A 261 -6.27 13.30 -32.99
CA ALA A 261 -4.83 13.16 -33.23
C ALA A 261 -4.27 11.91 -32.55
N CYS A 262 -4.66 11.63 -31.29
CA CYS A 262 -4.25 10.43 -30.58
C CYS A 262 -4.82 9.14 -31.20
N ALA A 263 -6.05 9.16 -31.69
CA ALA A 263 -6.67 8.00 -32.35
C ALA A 263 -6.02 7.70 -33.71
N ALA A 264 -5.68 8.74 -34.48
CA ALA A 264 -4.98 8.59 -35.76
C ALA A 264 -3.58 7.97 -35.59
N LEU A 265 -2.87 8.30 -34.50
CA LEU A 265 -1.56 7.69 -34.20
C LEU A 265 -1.63 6.16 -34.06
N GLU A 266 -2.74 5.60 -33.57
CA GLU A 266 -2.94 4.13 -33.51
C GLU A 266 -2.97 3.51 -34.91
N ALA A 267 -3.63 4.20 -35.86
CA ALA A 267 -3.63 3.78 -37.27
C ALA A 267 -2.23 3.88 -37.89
N TYR A 268 -1.52 4.99 -37.66
CA TYR A 268 -0.15 5.18 -38.16
C TYR A 268 0.83 4.15 -37.60
N ALA A 269 0.66 3.76 -36.34
CA ALA A 269 1.51 2.74 -35.69
C ALA A 269 1.30 1.33 -36.25
N GLY A 270 0.16 1.06 -36.87
CA GLY A 270 -0.26 -0.26 -37.35
C GLY A 270 0.48 -0.77 -38.58
N ALA A 271 1.15 0.13 -39.35
CA ALA A 271 1.87 -0.26 -40.56
C ALA A 271 3.07 0.64 -40.84
N PRO A 272 4.13 0.14 -41.53
CA PRO A 272 5.34 0.91 -41.85
C PRO A 272 5.09 2.20 -42.65
N GLN A 273 4.07 2.23 -43.49
CA GLN A 273 3.68 3.41 -44.27
C GLN A 273 3.29 4.59 -43.37
N GLY A 274 2.83 4.33 -42.13
CA GLY A 274 2.48 5.36 -41.17
C GLY A 274 3.65 5.83 -40.29
N ASP A 275 4.83 5.22 -40.40
CA ASP A 275 5.96 5.51 -39.50
C ASP A 275 6.35 7.00 -39.45
N ALA A 276 6.38 7.68 -40.60
CA ALA A 276 6.70 9.12 -40.67
C ALA A 276 5.65 9.98 -39.94
N LEU A 277 4.38 9.66 -40.10
CA LEU A 277 3.27 10.36 -39.45
C LEU A 277 3.24 10.09 -37.95
N LEU A 278 3.53 8.86 -37.55
CA LEU A 278 3.66 8.48 -36.14
C LEU A 278 4.80 9.26 -35.46
N VAL A 279 5.98 9.34 -36.10
CA VAL A 279 7.14 10.08 -35.61
C VAL A 279 6.87 11.57 -35.55
N ASN A 280 6.14 12.15 -36.52
CA ASN A 280 5.71 13.56 -36.47
C ASN A 280 4.85 13.85 -35.22
N GLY A 281 4.16 12.87 -34.67
CA GLY A 281 3.47 12.98 -33.39
C GLY A 281 4.38 13.35 -32.21
N LEU A 282 5.68 13.05 -32.25
CA LEU A 282 6.65 13.44 -31.20
C LEU A 282 6.94 14.93 -31.16
N VAL A 283 6.77 15.64 -32.28
CA VAL A 283 7.04 17.08 -32.41
C VAL A 283 5.75 17.92 -32.45
N ASN A 284 4.61 17.31 -32.13
CA ASN A 284 3.32 17.99 -32.01
C ASN A 284 3.33 19.00 -30.85
N ASP A 285 2.57 20.08 -30.96
CA ASP A 285 2.50 21.10 -29.90
C ASP A 285 1.81 20.58 -28.65
N GLU A 286 0.87 19.65 -28.77
CA GLU A 286 0.13 19.07 -27.70
C GLU A 286 0.89 17.93 -27.00
N LEU A 287 1.16 18.07 -25.70
CA LEU A 287 1.91 17.07 -24.92
C LEU A 287 1.25 15.68 -24.95
N ARG A 288 -0.09 15.61 -24.90
CA ARG A 288 -0.84 14.35 -24.93
C ARG A 288 -0.61 13.58 -26.23
N VAL A 289 -0.51 14.29 -27.35
CA VAL A 289 -0.21 13.68 -28.66
C VAL A 289 1.22 13.15 -28.67
N ARG A 290 2.20 13.95 -28.18
CA ARG A 290 3.59 13.51 -28.07
C ARG A 290 3.74 12.25 -27.21
N LEU A 291 3.07 12.18 -26.05
CA LEU A 291 3.12 11.01 -25.16
C LEU A 291 2.44 9.79 -25.79
N SER A 292 1.36 9.98 -26.56
CA SER A 292 0.71 8.89 -27.30
C SER A 292 1.62 8.33 -28.39
N ALA A 293 2.26 9.21 -29.17
CA ALA A 293 3.25 8.81 -30.18
C ALA A 293 4.42 8.04 -29.54
N LYS A 294 4.98 8.54 -28.44
CA LYS A 294 6.06 7.85 -27.69
C LYS A 294 5.61 6.45 -27.25
N ARG A 295 4.43 6.34 -26.63
CA ARG A 295 3.88 5.06 -26.16
C ARG A 295 3.75 4.03 -27.27
N LEU A 296 3.33 4.48 -28.46
CA LEU A 296 3.17 3.59 -29.62
C LEU A 296 4.52 3.19 -30.23
N LEU A 297 5.45 4.14 -30.33
CA LEU A 297 6.80 3.86 -30.83
C LEU A 297 7.57 2.90 -29.93
N LEU A 298 7.41 3.01 -28.59
CA LEU A 298 8.03 2.08 -27.63
C LEU A 298 7.61 0.61 -27.80
N LYS A 299 6.44 0.34 -28.38
CA LYS A 299 5.99 -1.04 -28.65
C LYS A 299 6.83 -1.73 -29.73
N ASN A 300 7.36 -0.97 -30.68
CA ASN A 300 8.14 -1.48 -31.81
C ASN A 300 9.07 -0.40 -32.37
N LEU A 301 10.33 -0.37 -31.94
CA LEU A 301 11.36 0.55 -32.42
C LEU A 301 12.15 -0.10 -33.59
N THR A 302 11.57 -0.06 -34.79
CA THR A 302 12.27 -0.54 -36.00
C THR A 302 13.42 0.37 -36.40
N ALA A 303 14.38 -0.13 -37.19
CA ALA A 303 15.48 0.70 -37.72
C ALA A 303 14.98 1.92 -38.51
N ASN A 304 13.89 1.75 -39.30
CA ASN A 304 13.25 2.87 -40.00
C ASN A 304 12.71 3.93 -39.07
N ARG A 305 12.01 3.50 -37.99
CA ARG A 305 11.47 4.41 -36.97
C ARG A 305 12.58 5.17 -36.23
N LEU A 306 13.67 4.49 -35.89
CA LEU A 306 14.83 5.12 -35.26
C LEU A 306 15.49 6.16 -36.14
N ALA A 307 15.67 5.88 -37.43
CA ALA A 307 16.19 6.84 -38.40
C ALA A 307 15.27 8.07 -38.56
N LEU A 308 13.95 7.88 -38.57
CA LEU A 308 12.98 8.98 -38.62
C LEU A 308 12.98 9.81 -37.32
N ILE A 309 13.09 9.16 -36.14
CA ILE A 309 13.17 9.83 -34.84
C ILE A 309 14.46 10.68 -34.78
N ALA A 310 15.60 10.13 -35.20
CA ALA A 310 16.86 10.88 -35.26
C ALA A 310 16.75 12.09 -36.20
N LYS A 311 16.10 11.95 -37.36
CA LYS A 311 15.86 13.04 -38.32
C LYS A 311 14.89 14.10 -37.82
N ALA A 312 13.96 13.73 -36.91
CA ALA A 312 12.98 14.65 -36.33
C ALA A 312 13.57 15.57 -35.24
N LEU A 313 14.79 15.34 -34.79
CA LEU A 313 15.50 16.22 -33.86
C LEU A 313 15.84 17.54 -34.55
N ASP A 314 15.29 18.64 -34.03
CA ASP A 314 15.45 20.00 -34.59
C ASP A 314 15.71 20.99 -33.44
N ALA A 315 16.84 21.69 -33.51
CA ALA A 315 17.22 22.71 -32.51
C ALA A 315 16.17 23.81 -32.32
N LYS A 316 15.37 24.12 -33.35
CA LYS A 316 14.26 25.07 -33.25
C LYS A 316 13.07 24.55 -32.41
N LYS A 317 13.04 23.25 -32.13
CA LYS A 317 12.02 22.57 -31.33
C LYS A 317 12.66 21.81 -30.17
N ALA A 318 13.66 22.40 -29.55
CA ALA A 318 14.49 21.78 -28.50
C ALA A 318 13.64 21.27 -27.32
N ASP A 319 12.56 21.97 -26.96
CA ASP A 319 11.59 21.60 -25.92
C ASP A 319 10.91 20.24 -26.17
N LYS A 320 10.90 19.77 -27.41
CA LYS A 320 10.29 18.49 -27.83
C LYS A 320 11.27 17.34 -27.94
N ALA A 321 12.59 17.65 -28.02
CA ALA A 321 13.65 16.67 -28.17
C ALA A 321 13.72 15.58 -27.05
N PRO A 322 13.43 15.87 -25.76
CA PRO A 322 13.63 14.88 -24.70
C PRO A 322 12.89 13.55 -24.92
N LEU A 323 11.68 13.56 -25.49
CA LEU A 323 10.94 12.33 -25.75
C LEU A 323 11.54 11.49 -26.89
N ALA A 324 12.04 12.15 -27.92
CA ALA A 324 12.75 11.51 -29.03
C ALA A 324 14.07 10.89 -28.56
N LEU A 325 14.84 11.61 -27.77
CA LEU A 325 16.10 11.15 -27.19
C LEU A 325 15.91 9.94 -26.27
N GLU A 326 14.84 9.92 -25.49
CA GLU A 326 14.50 8.77 -24.65
C GLU A 326 14.18 7.52 -25.50
N LEU A 327 13.50 7.67 -26.63
CA LEU A 327 13.23 6.57 -27.55
C LEU A 327 14.53 6.03 -28.19
N LEU A 328 15.43 6.93 -28.62
CA LEU A 328 16.75 6.53 -29.15
C LEU A 328 17.55 5.78 -28.09
N ALA A 329 17.55 6.26 -26.84
CA ALA A 329 18.22 5.58 -25.73
C ALA A 329 17.66 4.19 -25.44
N ASN A 330 16.32 4.05 -25.45
CA ASN A 330 15.63 2.78 -25.20
C ASN A 330 15.86 1.74 -26.30
N SER A 331 16.31 2.13 -27.49
CA SER A 331 16.66 1.19 -28.54
C SER A 331 17.88 0.32 -28.21
N GLY A 332 18.80 0.84 -27.37
CA GLY A 332 20.09 0.22 -27.11
C GLY A 332 21.04 0.22 -28.33
N ASP A 333 20.62 0.82 -29.44
CA ASP A 333 21.39 0.82 -30.69
C ASP A 333 22.42 1.96 -30.70
N LYS A 334 23.72 1.61 -30.61
CA LYS A 334 24.82 2.58 -30.65
C LYS A 334 24.91 3.37 -31.96
N ALA A 335 24.29 2.91 -33.04
CA ALA A 335 24.22 3.66 -34.29
C ALA A 335 23.49 5.00 -34.16
N GLN A 336 22.71 5.19 -33.09
CA GLN A 336 21.98 6.42 -32.78
C GLN A 336 22.84 7.48 -32.08
N LEU A 337 24.03 7.13 -31.61
CA LEU A 337 24.93 8.06 -30.86
C LEU A 337 25.21 9.36 -31.60
N PRO A 338 25.54 9.37 -32.92
CA PRO A 338 25.83 10.63 -33.62
C PRO A 338 24.67 11.62 -33.58
N ALA A 339 23.43 11.13 -33.68
CA ALA A 339 22.24 11.98 -33.59
C ALA A 339 22.02 12.52 -32.17
N VAL A 340 22.27 11.69 -31.15
CA VAL A 340 22.18 12.10 -29.74
C VAL A 340 23.27 13.11 -29.39
N GLU A 341 24.51 12.87 -29.82
CA GLU A 341 25.64 13.75 -29.55
C GLU A 341 25.51 15.14 -30.21
N ALA A 342 24.90 15.20 -31.39
CA ALA A 342 24.59 16.48 -32.04
C ALA A 342 23.70 17.38 -31.16
N VAL A 343 22.76 16.82 -30.39
CA VAL A 343 21.87 17.55 -29.47
C VAL A 343 22.64 18.06 -28.24
N ILE A 344 23.73 17.39 -27.82
CA ILE A 344 24.58 17.89 -26.74
C ILE A 344 25.18 19.25 -27.08
N GLY A 345 25.33 19.58 -28.37
CA GLY A 345 25.80 20.88 -28.85
C GLY A 345 24.75 22.01 -28.86
N TRP A 346 23.49 21.74 -28.56
CA TRP A 346 22.41 22.76 -28.61
C TRP A 346 22.47 23.72 -27.41
N ASP A 347 21.87 24.90 -27.54
CA ASP A 347 21.83 25.87 -26.44
C ASP A 347 20.81 25.56 -25.35
N ASP A 348 19.79 24.74 -25.65
CA ASP A 348 18.75 24.38 -24.71
C ASP A 348 19.26 23.38 -23.63
N GLU A 349 19.20 23.80 -22.38
CA GLU A 349 19.70 23.02 -21.24
C GLU A 349 18.94 21.68 -21.07
N ALA A 350 17.63 21.69 -21.26
CA ALA A 350 16.80 20.48 -21.05
C ALA A 350 17.05 19.45 -22.16
N ALA A 351 17.21 19.89 -23.41
CA ALA A 351 17.58 19.03 -24.53
C ALA A 351 18.99 18.43 -24.34
N ARG A 352 19.98 19.25 -23.93
CA ARG A 352 21.34 18.76 -23.62
C ARG A 352 21.33 17.74 -22.51
N ALA A 353 20.62 18.03 -21.40
CA ALA A 353 20.50 17.11 -20.28
C ALA A 353 19.86 15.77 -20.69
N ALA A 354 18.84 15.81 -21.55
CA ALA A 354 18.21 14.60 -22.10
C ALA A 354 19.15 13.83 -23.03
N ALA A 355 19.92 14.55 -23.87
CA ALA A 355 20.90 13.96 -24.78
C ALA A 355 22.03 13.26 -24.01
N ILE A 356 22.55 13.86 -22.93
CA ILE A 356 23.56 13.23 -22.08
C ILE A 356 23.02 11.93 -21.45
N LYS A 357 21.79 11.94 -20.95
CA LYS A 357 21.15 10.72 -20.43
C LYS A 357 21.05 9.63 -21.49
N ALA A 358 20.66 10.01 -22.71
CA ALA A 358 20.58 9.09 -23.84
C ALA A 358 21.95 8.56 -24.25
N ALA A 359 22.97 9.42 -24.34
CA ALA A 359 24.34 9.04 -24.68
C ALA A 359 24.92 8.05 -23.65
N VAL A 360 24.70 8.30 -22.35
CA VAL A 360 25.13 7.39 -21.29
C VAL A 360 24.41 6.05 -21.36
N ALA A 361 23.11 6.05 -21.67
CA ALA A 361 22.34 4.81 -21.80
C ALA A 361 22.83 3.95 -22.96
N LEU A 362 23.26 4.56 -24.05
CA LEU A 362 23.78 3.88 -25.24
C LEU A 362 25.26 3.46 -25.10
N ASN A 363 26.09 4.32 -24.48
CA ASN A 363 27.54 4.09 -24.38
C ASN A 363 27.96 3.31 -23.12
N GLY A 364 27.16 3.33 -22.07
CA GLY A 364 27.47 2.66 -20.81
C GLY A 364 28.79 3.15 -20.20
N LYS A 365 29.77 2.25 -20.03
CA LYS A 365 31.06 2.57 -19.42
C LYS A 365 31.91 3.56 -20.26
N ASP A 366 31.74 3.55 -21.57
CA ASP A 366 32.53 4.39 -22.49
C ASP A 366 32.16 5.89 -22.32
N SER A 367 31.08 6.21 -21.66
CA SER A 367 30.66 7.57 -21.31
C SER A 367 31.63 8.29 -20.38
N LEU A 368 32.50 7.57 -19.68
CA LEU A 368 33.54 8.17 -18.84
C LEU A 368 34.49 9.07 -19.63
N ILE A 369 34.67 8.84 -20.93
CA ILE A 369 35.51 9.65 -21.82
C ILE A 369 34.99 11.09 -21.92
N SER A 370 33.69 11.24 -22.06
CA SER A 370 33.00 12.54 -22.21
C SER A 370 32.57 13.16 -20.87
N LEU A 371 32.63 12.40 -19.79
CA LEU A 371 32.12 12.82 -18.47
C LEU A 371 32.75 14.13 -17.97
N PRO A 372 34.09 14.34 -18.08
CA PRO A 372 34.72 15.59 -17.62
C PRO A 372 34.13 16.84 -18.30
N ALA A 373 33.89 16.78 -19.62
CA ALA A 373 33.29 17.89 -20.36
C ALA A 373 31.88 18.19 -19.92
N TRP A 374 31.07 17.15 -19.61
CA TRP A 374 29.70 17.34 -19.14
C TRP A 374 29.62 17.86 -17.70
N LEU A 375 30.59 17.50 -16.85
CA LEU A 375 30.66 18.01 -15.47
C LEU A 375 31.18 19.44 -15.40
N ALA A 376 31.98 19.88 -16.41
CA ALA A 376 32.46 21.23 -16.54
C ALA A 376 31.47 22.20 -17.20
N ASP A 377 30.28 21.74 -17.62
CA ASP A 377 29.27 22.60 -18.23
C ASP A 377 28.74 23.61 -17.19
N GLU A 378 28.72 24.89 -17.56
CA GLU A 378 28.27 26.00 -16.68
C GLU A 378 26.78 25.88 -16.28
N ARG A 379 26.01 25.14 -17.04
CA ARG A 379 24.61 24.90 -16.77
C ARG A 379 24.43 23.77 -15.74
N ALA A 380 23.92 24.11 -14.59
CA ALA A 380 23.77 23.19 -13.47
C ALA A 380 22.94 21.92 -13.81
N GLY A 381 21.91 22.05 -14.64
CA GLY A 381 21.08 20.93 -15.07
C GLY A 381 21.82 19.92 -15.96
N VAL A 382 22.80 20.39 -16.74
CA VAL A 382 23.64 19.51 -17.58
C VAL A 382 24.57 18.65 -16.72
N ALA A 383 25.31 19.28 -15.81
CA ALA A 383 26.19 18.56 -14.88
C ALA A 383 25.39 17.58 -13.97
N ALA A 384 24.23 18.02 -13.48
CA ALA A 384 23.35 17.16 -12.68
C ALA A 384 22.84 15.94 -13.48
N ALA A 385 22.48 16.13 -14.76
CA ALA A 385 22.07 15.04 -15.64
C ALA A 385 23.19 14.04 -15.89
N ALA A 386 24.41 14.51 -16.12
CA ALA A 386 25.60 13.67 -16.29
C ALA A 386 25.87 12.82 -15.04
N LYS A 387 25.88 13.45 -13.86
CA LYS A 387 26.03 12.75 -12.57
C LYS A 387 24.97 11.67 -12.38
N ALA A 388 23.71 12.01 -12.62
CA ALA A 388 22.61 11.08 -12.46
C ALA A 388 22.65 9.92 -13.46
N ALA A 389 22.98 10.20 -14.71
CA ALA A 389 23.05 9.20 -15.77
C ALA A 389 24.19 8.22 -15.53
N VAL A 390 25.41 8.69 -15.29
CA VAL A 390 26.58 7.82 -15.04
C VAL A 390 26.40 7.03 -13.75
N ALA A 391 25.79 7.63 -12.72
CA ALA A 391 25.46 6.90 -11.50
C ALA A 391 24.49 5.71 -11.73
N SER A 392 23.67 5.72 -12.77
CA SER A 392 22.73 4.63 -13.10
C SER A 392 23.34 3.49 -13.93
N VAL A 393 24.56 3.64 -14.43
CA VAL A 393 25.24 2.61 -15.27
C VAL A 393 25.54 1.38 -14.42
N LYS A 394 25.05 0.21 -14.84
CA LYS A 394 25.22 -1.05 -14.09
C LYS A 394 26.61 -1.67 -14.19
N ALA A 395 27.38 -1.31 -15.22
CA ALA A 395 28.74 -1.81 -15.38
C ALA A 395 29.67 -1.33 -14.26
N PRO A 396 30.72 -2.08 -13.88
CA PRO A 396 31.70 -1.62 -12.91
C PRO A 396 32.48 -0.42 -13.46
N LEU A 397 32.46 0.71 -12.72
CA LEU A 397 33.10 1.96 -13.10
C LEU A 397 34.12 2.45 -12.07
N ALA A 398 34.27 1.78 -10.93
CA ALA A 398 35.07 2.24 -9.78
C ALA A 398 36.49 2.64 -10.16
N ASP A 399 37.16 1.84 -10.96
CA ASP A 399 38.53 2.13 -11.39
C ASP A 399 38.65 3.35 -12.31
N GLY A 400 37.74 3.44 -13.30
CA GLY A 400 37.68 4.59 -14.21
C GLY A 400 37.30 5.88 -13.51
N LEU A 401 36.32 5.83 -12.59
CA LEU A 401 35.94 6.98 -11.80
C LEU A 401 37.02 7.41 -10.82
N ALA A 402 37.74 6.47 -10.18
CA ALA A 402 38.84 6.79 -9.31
C ALA A 402 40.01 7.46 -10.10
N ALA A 403 40.31 6.94 -11.28
CA ALA A 403 41.33 7.56 -12.16
C ALA A 403 40.93 8.98 -12.56
N LEU A 404 39.66 9.20 -12.95
CA LEU A 404 39.15 10.54 -13.27
C LEU A 404 39.22 11.48 -12.07
N ALA A 405 38.87 11.03 -10.87
CA ALA A 405 38.89 11.84 -9.65
C ALA A 405 40.35 12.32 -9.36
N LEU A 406 41.35 11.45 -9.58
CA LEU A 406 42.75 11.77 -9.36
C LEU A 406 43.32 12.74 -10.42
N GLN A 407 42.82 12.69 -11.65
CA GLN A 407 43.29 13.52 -12.77
C GLN A 407 42.56 14.85 -12.91
N SER A 408 41.36 14.96 -12.32
CA SER A 408 40.51 16.14 -12.40
C SER A 408 40.70 17.10 -11.22
N LYS A 409 40.15 18.32 -11.35
CA LYS A 409 40.16 19.35 -10.30
C LYS A 409 38.78 19.99 -10.20
N ASP A 410 38.58 20.77 -9.14
CA ASP A 410 37.42 21.62 -8.92
C ASP A 410 36.06 20.89 -9.11
N ALA A 411 35.13 21.51 -9.82
CA ALA A 411 33.78 20.99 -10.03
C ALA A 411 33.72 19.59 -10.68
N VAL A 412 34.69 19.29 -11.57
CA VAL A 412 34.78 17.97 -12.22
C VAL A 412 35.16 16.90 -11.21
N GLN A 413 36.17 17.16 -10.40
CA GLN A 413 36.62 16.23 -9.36
C GLN A 413 35.52 15.98 -8.34
N GLN A 414 34.87 17.05 -7.87
CA GLN A 414 33.74 16.95 -6.95
C GLN A 414 32.58 16.14 -7.55
N GLY A 415 32.25 16.41 -8.82
CA GLY A 415 31.18 15.67 -9.53
C GLY A 415 31.48 14.17 -9.68
N VAL A 416 32.76 13.80 -9.93
CA VAL A 416 33.16 12.39 -9.99
C VAL A 416 33.08 11.72 -8.61
N LEU A 417 33.49 12.41 -7.54
CA LEU A 417 33.40 11.91 -6.17
C LEU A 417 31.92 11.69 -5.75
N GLU A 418 31.02 12.59 -6.13
CA GLU A 418 29.57 12.42 -5.91
C GLU A 418 29.01 11.21 -6.65
N ILE A 419 29.50 10.92 -7.88
CA ILE A 419 29.09 9.72 -8.63
C ILE A 419 29.57 8.45 -7.91
N ILE A 420 30.81 8.40 -7.44
CA ILE A 420 31.38 7.28 -6.68
C ILE A 420 30.50 6.99 -5.45
N GLU A 421 30.17 8.04 -4.68
CA GLU A 421 29.32 7.93 -3.50
C GLU A 421 27.92 7.41 -3.86
N LYS A 422 27.28 8.01 -4.85
CA LYS A 422 25.93 7.66 -5.28
C LYS A 422 25.82 6.24 -5.83
N ARG A 423 26.88 5.75 -6.47
CA ARG A 423 26.99 4.39 -6.99
C ARG A 423 27.30 3.35 -5.91
N ASN A 424 27.75 3.80 -4.75
CA ASN A 424 28.32 2.93 -3.72
C ASN A 424 29.53 2.12 -4.21
N ASP A 425 30.38 2.77 -4.99
CA ASP A 425 31.56 2.14 -5.61
C ASP A 425 32.73 2.03 -4.59
N THR A 426 32.58 1.11 -3.62
CA THR A 426 33.56 0.91 -2.52
C THR A 426 34.97 0.60 -3.03
N ALA A 427 35.10 -0.09 -4.16
CA ALA A 427 36.41 -0.41 -4.77
C ALA A 427 37.20 0.84 -5.20
N ALA A 428 36.57 2.01 -5.32
CA ALA A 428 37.26 3.27 -5.63
C ALA A 428 37.94 3.89 -4.40
N LEU A 429 37.46 3.58 -3.18
CA LEU A 429 37.86 4.26 -1.94
C LEU A 429 39.40 4.22 -1.68
N PRO A 430 40.05 3.07 -1.78
CA PRO A 430 41.52 3.04 -1.53
C PRO A 430 42.32 3.97 -2.44
N LYS A 431 41.87 4.13 -3.70
CA LYS A 431 42.54 4.98 -4.68
C LYS A 431 42.30 6.46 -4.43
N ILE A 432 41.05 6.86 -4.18
CA ILE A 432 40.72 8.27 -3.94
C ILE A 432 41.23 8.80 -2.59
N SER A 433 41.52 7.90 -1.63
CA SER A 433 42.09 8.27 -0.34
C SER A 433 43.38 9.14 -0.48
N ALA A 434 44.15 8.94 -1.54
CA ALA A 434 45.34 9.73 -1.82
C ALA A 434 45.08 11.23 -2.04
N LEU A 435 43.84 11.60 -2.41
CA LEU A 435 43.46 13.02 -2.54
C LEU A 435 43.50 13.77 -1.20
N ALA A 436 43.48 13.07 -0.07
CA ALA A 436 43.59 13.70 1.25
C ALA A 436 44.97 14.24 1.57
N ASP A 437 46.03 13.74 0.92
CA ASP A 437 47.40 14.16 1.19
C ASP A 437 47.72 15.52 0.55
N THR A 438 47.09 15.86 -0.55
CA THR A 438 47.27 17.10 -1.31
C THR A 438 46.07 18.03 -1.29
N GLY A 439 44.92 17.53 -0.84
CA GLY A 439 43.67 18.25 -0.82
C GLY A 439 43.55 19.24 0.37
N ASP A 440 42.71 20.24 0.17
CA ASP A 440 42.34 21.20 1.20
C ASP A 440 41.39 20.59 2.24
N LEU A 441 40.91 21.42 3.15
CA LEU A 441 39.98 21.01 4.19
C LEU A 441 38.67 20.45 3.60
N GLU A 442 38.15 21.06 2.55
CA GLU A 442 36.89 20.64 1.91
C GLU A 442 37.02 19.23 1.29
N MET A 443 38.16 18.97 0.62
CA MET A 443 38.45 17.64 0.08
C MET A 443 38.52 16.58 1.19
N LYS A 444 39.21 16.85 2.30
CA LYS A 444 39.31 15.94 3.45
C LYS A 444 37.92 15.64 4.05
N GLN A 445 37.09 16.69 4.18
CA GLN A 445 35.69 16.54 4.65
C GLN A 445 34.88 15.66 3.70
N THR A 446 34.99 15.89 2.40
CA THR A 446 34.34 15.11 1.37
C THR A 446 34.75 13.63 1.42
N LEU A 447 36.04 13.36 1.52
CA LEU A 447 36.53 11.98 1.61
C LEU A 447 36.07 11.27 2.90
N CYS A 448 36.19 11.93 4.05
CA CYS A 448 35.65 11.37 5.32
C CYS A 448 34.17 11.04 5.23
N ARG A 449 33.37 11.91 4.59
CA ARG A 449 31.96 11.69 4.35
C ARG A 449 31.73 10.49 3.43
N ILE A 450 32.43 10.39 2.33
CA ILE A 450 32.31 9.28 1.37
C ILE A 450 32.70 7.96 2.03
N HIS A 451 33.86 7.88 2.69
CA HIS A 451 34.26 6.69 3.43
C HIS A 451 33.26 6.29 4.53
N GLY A 452 32.67 7.28 5.21
CA GLY A 452 31.58 7.03 6.18
C GLY A 452 30.33 6.47 5.54
N ASN A 453 29.91 7.02 4.41
CA ASN A 453 28.62 6.69 3.77
C ASN A 453 28.65 5.36 3.00
N ILE A 454 29.76 5.04 2.33
CA ILE A 454 29.85 3.85 1.48
C ILE A 454 30.96 2.86 1.86
N GLY A 455 31.93 3.22 2.73
CA GLY A 455 33.07 2.37 3.12
C GLY A 455 32.65 1.14 3.94
N ASP A 456 33.51 0.17 4.07
CA ASP A 456 33.44 -0.98 4.97
C ASP A 456 34.51 -0.85 6.08
N GLU A 457 34.81 -1.92 6.81
CA GLU A 457 35.83 -1.93 7.86
C GLU A 457 37.22 -1.50 7.34
N THR A 458 37.52 -1.68 6.04
CA THR A 458 38.79 -1.27 5.44
C THR A 458 38.92 0.25 5.34
N SER A 459 37.82 0.99 5.47
CA SER A 459 37.82 2.47 5.52
C SER A 459 38.19 3.04 6.88
N MET A 460 38.15 2.21 7.94
CA MET A 460 38.44 2.66 9.30
C MET A 460 39.83 3.27 9.45
N PRO A 461 40.93 2.66 8.97
CA PRO A 461 42.25 3.24 9.09
C PRO A 461 42.35 4.64 8.43
N PHE A 462 41.68 4.85 7.30
CA PHE A 462 41.70 6.15 6.62
C PHE A 462 41.07 7.24 7.51
N ILE A 463 39.85 7.01 8.01
CA ILE A 463 39.14 8.02 8.80
C ILE A 463 39.85 8.27 10.13
N LEU A 464 40.37 7.23 10.79
CA LEU A 464 41.15 7.36 12.03
C LEU A 464 42.42 8.17 11.80
N ASN A 465 43.12 7.94 10.69
CA ASN A 465 44.29 8.74 10.33
C ASN A 465 43.93 10.22 10.10
N GLN A 466 42.80 10.51 9.43
CA GLN A 466 42.35 11.90 9.27
C GLN A 466 41.99 12.54 10.63
N LEU A 467 41.37 11.80 11.55
CA LEU A 467 41.08 12.30 12.89
C LEU A 467 42.32 12.57 13.72
N GLN A 468 43.33 11.68 13.65
CA GLN A 468 44.58 11.83 14.39
C GLN A 468 45.47 12.97 13.86
N LYS A 469 45.43 13.24 12.55
CA LYS A 469 46.15 14.34 11.91
C LYS A 469 45.43 15.69 11.99
N ALA A 470 44.18 15.72 12.43
CA ALA A 470 43.39 16.94 12.49
C ALA A 470 43.94 17.90 13.55
N GLU A 471 44.21 19.14 13.15
CA GLU A 471 44.76 20.19 14.02
C GLU A 471 43.71 21.23 14.41
N ASP A 472 42.61 21.31 13.68
CA ASP A 472 41.52 22.26 13.90
C ASP A 472 40.18 21.58 14.15
N LYS A 473 39.26 22.31 14.78
CA LYS A 473 37.95 21.81 15.16
C LYS A 473 37.08 21.35 13.97
N LYS A 474 37.23 21.98 12.78
CA LYS A 474 36.43 21.62 11.58
C LYS A 474 36.89 20.29 11.02
N SER A 475 38.21 20.07 10.98
CA SER A 475 38.83 18.79 10.55
C SER A 475 38.41 17.65 11.49
N ILE A 476 38.50 17.89 12.82
CA ILE A 476 38.05 16.92 13.82
C ILE A 476 36.57 16.55 13.63
N LEU A 477 35.69 17.54 13.48
CA LEU A 477 34.26 17.30 13.28
C LEU A 477 33.95 16.56 11.98
N ALA A 478 34.70 16.81 10.91
CA ALA A 478 34.53 16.12 9.65
C ALA A 478 34.87 14.62 9.76
N ALA A 479 36.05 14.35 10.36
CA ALA A 479 36.49 12.98 10.60
C ALA A 479 35.55 12.25 11.60
N GLU A 480 35.10 12.93 12.69
CA GLU A 480 34.10 12.42 13.62
C GLU A 480 32.80 12.02 12.92
N LYS A 481 32.27 12.89 12.06
CA LYS A 481 31.01 12.60 11.32
C LYS A 481 31.17 11.38 10.42
N GLY A 482 32.29 11.29 9.70
CA GLY A 482 32.60 10.12 8.87
C GLY A 482 32.70 8.85 9.71
N LEU A 483 33.42 8.91 10.83
CA LEU A 483 33.64 7.79 11.75
C LEU A 483 32.32 7.27 12.34
N LEU A 484 31.50 8.16 12.87
CA LEU A 484 30.21 7.80 13.45
C LEU A 484 29.27 7.21 12.42
N THR A 485 29.28 7.73 11.19
CA THR A 485 28.49 7.21 10.09
C THR A 485 28.93 5.79 9.72
N LEU A 486 30.24 5.57 9.59
CA LEU A 486 30.80 4.25 9.31
C LEU A 486 30.46 3.24 10.41
N CYS A 487 30.68 3.56 11.69
CA CYS A 487 30.38 2.67 12.81
C CYS A 487 28.91 2.27 12.88
N ARG A 488 27.98 3.25 12.68
CA ARG A 488 26.52 2.95 12.65
C ARG A 488 26.17 2.01 11.50
N ARG A 489 26.80 2.18 10.35
CA ARG A 489 26.53 1.37 9.16
C ARG A 489 27.11 -0.04 9.27
N LEU A 490 28.29 -0.19 9.84
CA LEU A 490 28.89 -1.49 10.15
C LEU A 490 28.05 -2.30 11.16
N GLY A 491 27.48 -1.63 12.16
CA GLY A 491 26.54 -2.22 13.13
C GLY A 491 27.17 -3.22 14.11
N ASP A 492 28.06 -4.10 13.66
CA ASP A 492 28.77 -5.05 14.54
C ASP A 492 30.01 -4.38 15.16
N ALA A 493 30.00 -4.24 16.48
CA ALA A 493 31.10 -3.67 17.27
C ALA A 493 32.44 -4.39 17.05
N LYS A 494 32.44 -5.67 16.74
CA LYS A 494 33.67 -6.45 16.49
C LYS A 494 34.48 -5.94 15.30
N LEU A 495 33.82 -5.30 14.34
CA LEU A 495 34.45 -4.77 13.12
C LEU A 495 35.20 -3.46 13.39
N TYR A 496 34.83 -2.70 14.41
CA TYR A 496 35.41 -1.36 14.62
C TYR A 496 35.96 -1.10 16.04
N LEU A 497 35.46 -1.74 17.08
CA LEU A 497 35.88 -1.46 18.46
C LEU A 497 37.39 -1.70 18.70
N PRO A 498 38.04 -2.77 18.17
CA PRO A 498 39.47 -2.96 18.32
C PRO A 498 40.29 -1.81 17.70
N ALA A 499 39.89 -1.32 16.53
CA ALA A 499 40.55 -0.19 15.86
C ALA A 499 40.38 1.12 16.66
N LEU A 500 39.18 1.35 17.21
CA LEU A 500 38.92 2.52 18.07
C LEU A 500 39.76 2.50 19.34
N LYS A 501 39.92 1.34 19.98
CA LYS A 501 40.72 1.16 21.20
C LYS A 501 42.19 1.49 20.95
N ASN A 502 42.74 0.98 19.85
CA ASN A 502 44.10 1.26 19.48
C ASN A 502 44.31 2.77 19.13
N ALA A 503 43.35 3.34 18.39
CA ALA A 503 43.37 4.75 18.05
C ALA A 503 43.23 5.64 19.29
N PHE A 504 42.39 5.31 20.26
CA PHE A 504 42.24 6.08 21.50
C PHE A 504 43.57 6.14 22.30
N ALA A 505 44.25 5.01 22.42
CA ALA A 505 45.56 4.98 23.10
C ALA A 505 46.64 5.82 22.40
N ALA A 506 46.61 5.90 21.08
CA ALA A 506 47.59 6.62 20.27
C ALA A 506 47.25 8.10 20.00
N SER A 507 46.01 8.54 20.30
CA SER A 507 45.50 9.86 19.93
C SER A 507 45.80 10.94 20.97
N LYS A 508 45.96 12.18 20.48
CA LYS A 508 45.99 13.40 21.32
C LYS A 508 44.66 13.64 22.02
N ALA A 509 44.66 14.44 23.08
CA ALA A 509 43.48 14.73 23.89
C ALA A 509 42.32 15.30 23.09
N GLU A 510 42.62 16.12 22.05
CA GLU A 510 41.59 16.76 21.21
C GLU A 510 40.77 15.78 20.36
N ALA A 511 41.36 14.65 19.96
CA ALA A 511 40.68 13.62 19.14
C ALA A 511 39.94 12.59 19.97
N LYS A 512 40.32 12.37 21.24
CA LYS A 512 39.71 11.38 22.16
C LYS A 512 38.20 11.51 22.32
N PRO A 513 37.62 12.73 22.47
CA PRO A 513 36.17 12.91 22.56
C PRO A 513 35.38 12.33 21.37
N SER A 514 35.91 12.45 20.14
CA SER A 514 35.30 11.92 18.93
C SER A 514 35.35 10.38 18.89
N LEU A 515 36.47 9.81 19.39
CA LEU A 515 36.62 8.35 19.51
C LEU A 515 35.65 7.76 20.54
N LEU A 516 35.46 8.43 21.69
CA LEU A 516 34.49 8.00 22.72
C LEU A 516 33.07 7.96 22.17
N LYS A 517 32.66 8.97 21.42
CA LYS A 517 31.35 8.94 20.76
C LYS A 517 31.17 7.73 19.83
N ALA A 518 32.24 7.32 19.14
CA ALA A 518 32.21 6.14 18.29
C ALA A 518 32.20 4.83 19.11
N VAL A 519 32.94 4.78 20.19
CA VAL A 519 32.97 3.64 21.16
C VAL A 519 31.59 3.43 21.74
N ALA A 520 30.90 4.49 22.14
CA ALA A 520 29.57 4.41 22.75
C ALA A 520 28.52 3.75 21.84
N LEU A 521 28.70 3.81 20.50
CA LEU A 521 27.81 3.15 19.55
C LEU A 521 27.82 1.62 19.67
N ALA A 522 28.91 1.04 20.19
CA ALA A 522 29.02 -0.40 20.41
C ALA A 522 28.05 -0.91 21.50
N GLY A 523 27.74 -0.10 22.51
CA GLY A 523 26.86 -0.45 23.61
C GLY A 523 27.25 -1.73 24.38
N SER A 524 28.45 -2.28 24.13
CA SER A 524 28.97 -3.51 24.73
C SER A 524 29.61 -3.24 26.09
N GLN A 525 29.84 -4.30 26.88
CA GLN A 525 30.54 -4.16 28.18
C GLN A 525 31.96 -3.66 27.98
N GLU A 526 32.69 -4.15 26.96
CA GLU A 526 34.04 -3.68 26.67
C GLU A 526 34.09 -2.20 26.33
N ALA A 527 33.12 -1.70 25.56
CA ALA A 527 32.99 -0.28 25.26
C ALA A 527 32.65 0.56 26.50
N LEU A 528 31.78 0.03 27.38
CA LEU A 528 31.45 0.68 28.65
C LEU A 528 32.69 0.77 29.57
N ASP A 529 33.46 -0.31 29.68
CA ASP A 529 34.69 -0.34 30.49
C ASP A 529 35.70 0.71 30.00
N MET A 530 35.81 0.90 28.68
CA MET A 530 36.65 1.92 28.07
C MET A 530 36.16 3.34 28.41
N GLU A 531 34.86 3.62 28.32
CA GLU A 531 34.29 4.91 28.70
C GLU A 531 34.49 5.21 30.19
N VAL A 532 34.28 4.21 31.07
CA VAL A 532 34.51 4.32 32.51
C VAL A 532 35.98 4.54 32.83
N ALA A 533 36.90 3.88 32.09
CA ALA A 533 38.34 4.11 32.24
C ALA A 533 38.74 5.54 31.80
N ALA A 534 38.17 6.04 30.70
CA ALA A 534 38.39 7.39 30.24
C ALA A 534 37.87 8.42 31.26
N TRP A 535 36.68 8.21 31.85
CA TRP A 535 36.16 9.02 32.94
C TRP A 535 37.11 9.08 34.14
N LYS A 536 37.72 7.96 34.52
CA LYS A 536 38.59 7.87 35.71
C LYS A 536 39.97 8.48 35.48
N ASN A 537 40.58 8.22 34.31
CA ASN A 537 42.02 8.35 34.12
C ASN A 537 42.45 9.48 33.20
N GLU A 538 41.52 10.11 32.43
CA GLU A 538 41.86 11.12 31.45
C GLU A 538 41.76 12.55 32.01
N GLY A 539 42.14 13.58 31.23
CA GLY A 539 41.99 14.98 31.59
C GLY A 539 40.53 15.48 31.51
N ASP A 540 40.24 16.65 32.09
CA ASP A 540 38.90 17.18 32.26
C ASP A 540 38.03 17.21 31.02
N ALA A 541 38.58 17.60 29.88
CA ALA A 541 37.83 17.63 28.59
C ALA A 541 37.39 16.23 28.12
N VAL A 542 38.29 15.24 28.26
CA VAL A 542 37.99 13.85 27.88
C VAL A 542 37.03 13.22 28.92
N LYS A 543 37.20 13.52 30.21
CA LYS A 543 36.24 13.12 31.27
C LYS A 543 34.82 13.62 30.98
N GLU A 544 34.70 14.89 30.62
CA GLU A 544 33.39 15.47 30.29
C GLU A 544 32.80 14.74 29.06
N ALA A 545 33.62 14.47 28.04
CA ALA A 545 33.17 13.73 26.85
C ALA A 545 32.72 12.30 27.20
N ALA A 546 33.50 11.58 28.01
CA ALA A 546 33.13 10.23 28.47
C ALA A 546 31.81 10.26 29.27
N LEU A 547 31.61 11.25 30.13
CA LEU A 547 30.35 11.38 30.87
C LEU A 547 29.17 11.68 29.97
N ARG A 548 29.32 12.52 28.92
CA ARG A 548 28.28 12.78 27.93
C ARG A 548 27.90 11.51 27.19
N THR A 549 28.87 10.69 26.78
CA THR A 549 28.60 9.40 26.13
C THR A 549 27.94 8.41 27.07
N LEU A 550 28.39 8.32 28.32
CA LEU A 550 27.75 7.50 29.35
C LEU A 550 26.30 7.94 29.65
N ALA A 551 26.02 9.24 29.69
CA ALA A 551 24.67 9.78 29.89
C ALA A 551 23.73 9.44 28.73
N GLU A 552 24.27 9.29 27.51
CA GLU A 552 23.54 8.86 26.30
C GLU A 552 23.67 7.35 26.01
N TRP A 553 24.20 6.55 26.93
CA TRP A 553 24.44 5.13 26.72
C TRP A 553 23.19 4.39 26.24
N PRO A 554 23.30 3.46 25.26
CA PRO A 554 22.15 2.85 24.61
C PRO A 554 21.35 1.88 25.47
N ASN A 555 21.91 1.46 26.62
CA ASN A 555 21.28 0.50 27.54
C ASN A 555 21.58 0.86 29.00
N VAL A 556 21.00 0.10 29.93
CA VAL A 556 21.09 0.39 31.38
C VAL A 556 22.44 0.08 32.05
N ALA A 557 23.39 -0.47 31.31
CA ALA A 557 24.68 -0.87 31.89
C ALA A 557 25.48 0.29 32.47
N ALA A 558 25.31 1.51 31.93
CA ALA A 558 25.97 2.72 32.45
C ALA A 558 25.32 3.30 33.73
N LEU A 559 24.11 2.84 34.11
CA LEU A 559 23.34 3.41 35.22
C LEU A 559 24.07 3.38 36.57
N PRO A 560 24.74 2.27 36.98
CA PRO A 560 25.48 2.28 38.25
C PRO A 560 26.58 3.36 38.30
N THR A 561 27.37 3.46 37.24
CA THR A 561 28.44 4.47 37.13
C THR A 561 27.88 5.90 37.17
N LEU A 562 26.79 6.16 36.43
CA LEU A 562 26.15 7.47 36.42
C LEU A 562 25.56 7.86 37.78
N ARG A 563 24.98 6.89 38.53
CA ARG A 563 24.50 7.12 39.93
C ARG A 563 25.64 7.50 40.86
N ASP A 564 26.76 6.78 40.78
CA ASP A 564 27.94 7.08 41.57
C ASP A 564 28.47 8.51 41.29
N ILE A 565 28.60 8.86 40.01
CA ILE A 565 29.04 10.20 39.60
C ILE A 565 28.04 11.26 40.04
N ALA A 566 26.75 11.05 39.88
CA ALA A 566 25.73 12.02 40.30
C ALA A 566 25.73 12.26 41.82
N ALA A 567 26.04 11.22 42.62
CA ALA A 567 26.14 11.31 44.06
C ALA A 567 27.43 12.01 44.57
N THR A 568 28.57 11.70 43.92
CA THR A 568 29.90 12.00 44.47
C THR A 568 30.54 13.26 43.86
N THR A 569 30.23 13.63 42.62
CA THR A 569 30.89 14.77 41.97
C THR A 569 30.47 16.11 42.56
N GLU A 570 31.46 16.99 42.74
CA GLU A 570 31.24 18.38 43.21
C GLU A 570 31.09 19.36 42.04
N LYS A 571 31.52 18.97 40.82
CA LYS A 571 31.41 19.85 39.63
C LYS A 571 29.96 19.87 39.13
N PRO A 572 29.26 21.05 39.18
CA PRO A 572 27.81 21.11 38.87
C PRO A 572 27.43 20.60 37.48
N LEU A 573 28.26 20.94 36.47
CA LEU A 573 28.01 20.49 35.10
C LEU A 573 28.01 18.95 34.98
N LEU A 574 28.98 18.30 35.60
CA LEU A 574 29.15 16.85 35.54
C LEU A 574 28.02 16.16 36.33
N GLN A 575 27.62 16.73 37.46
CA GLN A 575 26.51 16.23 38.27
C GLN A 575 25.19 16.26 37.45
N VAL A 576 24.89 17.40 36.82
CA VAL A 576 23.71 17.52 35.94
C VAL A 576 23.70 16.49 34.80
N LEU A 577 24.83 16.28 34.14
CA LEU A 577 24.95 15.30 33.04
C LEU A 577 24.70 13.89 33.58
N ALA A 578 25.34 13.49 34.65
CA ALA A 578 25.16 12.17 35.26
C ALA A 578 23.70 11.96 35.70
N PHE A 579 23.11 12.95 36.34
CA PHE A 579 21.73 12.93 36.82
C PHE A 579 20.75 12.74 35.68
N ARG A 580 20.87 13.50 34.56
CA ARG A 580 20.04 13.36 33.36
C ARG A 580 20.17 11.98 32.75
N GLY A 581 21.40 11.43 32.71
CA GLY A 581 21.65 10.07 32.26
C GLY A 581 20.90 9.02 33.11
N CYS A 582 20.91 9.16 34.43
CA CYS A 582 20.15 8.29 35.34
C CYS A 582 18.64 8.37 35.08
N VAL A 583 18.08 9.60 35.04
CA VAL A 583 16.65 9.78 34.78
C VAL A 583 16.21 9.19 33.45
N ARG A 584 17.06 9.26 32.41
CA ARG A 584 16.81 8.63 31.10
C ARG A 584 16.88 7.09 31.14
N LEU A 585 17.84 6.52 31.87
CA LEU A 585 18.09 5.07 31.87
C LEU A 585 17.18 4.30 32.84
N ILE A 586 16.70 4.91 33.94
CA ILE A 586 15.83 4.23 34.92
C ILE A 586 14.60 3.61 34.26
N PRO A 587 13.83 4.28 33.39
CA PRO A 587 12.68 3.69 32.70
C PRO A 587 13.05 2.49 31.79
N MET A 588 14.30 2.42 31.33
CA MET A 588 14.80 1.34 30.45
C MET A 588 15.17 0.06 31.18
N GLN A 589 15.21 0.08 32.52
CA GLN A 589 15.52 -1.11 33.31
C GLN A 589 14.48 -2.21 33.11
N ASN A 590 14.93 -3.47 33.15
CA ASN A 590 14.04 -4.64 33.17
C ASN A 590 13.54 -4.90 34.60
N LYS A 591 12.74 -3.96 35.14
CA LYS A 591 12.15 -3.98 36.48
C LYS A 591 10.66 -3.65 36.36
N LYS A 592 9.89 -3.94 37.40
CA LYS A 592 8.49 -3.48 37.52
C LYS A 592 8.44 -1.95 37.60
N ASN A 593 7.38 -1.31 37.09
CA ASN A 593 7.27 0.13 37.14
C ASN A 593 7.20 0.68 38.57
N ALA A 594 6.70 -0.09 39.51
CA ALA A 594 6.77 0.23 40.95
C ALA A 594 8.22 0.39 41.44
N GLU A 595 9.11 -0.53 41.06
CA GLU A 595 10.54 -0.46 41.43
C GLU A 595 11.27 0.67 40.70
N LYS A 596 10.89 0.94 39.46
CA LYS A 596 11.41 2.11 38.72
C LYS A 596 10.96 3.42 39.34
N ALA A 597 9.76 3.47 39.91
CA ALA A 597 9.28 4.63 40.68
C ALA A 597 10.11 4.84 41.96
N ASP A 598 10.49 3.74 42.64
CA ASP A 598 11.42 3.83 43.80
C ASP A 598 12.79 4.34 43.36
N ASP A 599 13.34 3.80 42.27
CA ASP A 599 14.62 4.26 41.74
C ASP A 599 14.58 5.74 41.32
N MET A 600 13.47 6.20 40.77
CA MET A 600 13.29 7.60 40.34
C MET A 600 13.11 8.54 41.54
N ALA A 601 12.40 8.11 42.60
CA ALA A 601 12.26 8.83 43.83
C ALA A 601 13.63 8.97 44.56
N ALA A 602 14.41 7.89 44.59
CA ALA A 602 15.78 7.93 45.11
C ALA A 602 16.66 8.91 44.33
N MET A 603 16.54 8.94 43.00
CA MET A 603 17.24 9.96 42.19
C MET A 603 16.80 11.38 42.51
N ALA A 604 15.51 11.64 42.65
CA ALA A 604 15.02 12.97 43.06
C ALA A 604 15.62 13.42 44.40
N GLY A 605 15.87 12.47 45.33
CA GLY A 605 16.55 12.75 46.61
C GLY A 605 18.05 13.06 46.47
N LEU A 606 18.71 12.60 45.40
CA LEU A 606 20.13 12.91 45.09
C LEU A 606 20.31 14.25 44.37
N ALA A 607 19.23 14.86 43.88
CA ALA A 607 19.29 16.10 43.13
C ALA A 607 19.79 17.27 44.02
N LYS A 608 20.78 17.99 43.52
CA LYS A 608 21.36 19.18 44.21
C LYS A 608 20.63 20.48 43.82
N ARG A 609 19.85 20.45 42.74
CA ARG A 609 19.14 21.61 42.17
C ARG A 609 17.67 21.28 41.97
N VAL A 610 16.82 22.30 42.09
CA VAL A 610 15.37 22.19 41.92
C VAL A 610 15.02 21.69 40.50
N ASP A 611 15.73 22.15 39.46
CA ASP A 611 15.48 21.74 38.08
C ASP A 611 15.72 20.22 37.86
N GLU A 612 16.69 19.66 38.57
CA GLU A 612 16.95 18.21 38.53
C GLU A 612 15.86 17.43 39.24
N ARG A 613 15.38 17.95 40.39
CA ARG A 613 14.24 17.34 41.09
C ARG A 613 13.00 17.38 40.21
N LYS A 614 12.71 18.50 39.55
CA LYS A 614 11.61 18.62 38.58
C LYS A 614 11.73 17.60 37.43
N LEU A 615 12.94 17.41 36.88
CA LEU A 615 13.16 16.45 35.83
C LEU A 615 12.81 15.02 36.27
N ALA A 616 13.22 14.61 37.46
CA ALA A 616 12.91 13.28 37.99
C ALA A 616 11.40 13.12 38.29
N VAL A 617 10.79 14.16 38.89
CA VAL A 617 9.35 14.21 39.18
C VAL A 617 8.53 14.13 37.88
N GLY A 618 8.89 14.93 36.86
CA GLY A 618 8.24 14.85 35.55
C GLY A 618 8.35 13.49 34.88
N ALA A 619 9.52 12.84 35.00
CA ALA A 619 9.75 11.50 34.45
C ALA A 619 8.87 10.41 35.11
N MET A 620 8.49 10.56 36.38
CA MET A 620 7.55 9.66 37.06
C MET A 620 6.17 9.60 36.40
N GLY A 621 5.72 10.68 35.75
CA GLY A 621 4.49 10.70 34.96
C GLY A 621 4.45 9.75 33.78
N ASN A 622 5.59 9.10 33.48
CA ASN A 622 5.70 8.08 32.44
C ASN A 622 5.74 6.64 32.98
N LEU A 623 5.86 6.46 34.29
CA LEU A 623 5.90 5.16 34.94
C LEU A 623 4.48 4.74 35.31
N THR A 624 3.84 3.91 34.48
CA THR A 624 2.44 3.51 34.57
C THR A 624 2.18 2.56 35.76
N ASP A 625 2.30 3.11 36.99
CA ASP A 625 2.07 2.38 38.26
C ASP A 625 1.47 3.31 39.33
N ALA A 626 0.60 2.77 40.20
CA ALA A 626 -0.02 3.51 41.29
C ALA A 626 1.01 4.02 42.31
N LYS A 627 2.16 3.36 42.45
CA LYS A 627 3.24 3.77 43.32
C LYS A 627 3.86 5.11 42.89
N ALA A 628 4.04 5.30 41.57
CA ALA A 628 4.47 6.59 41.02
C ALA A 628 3.48 7.70 41.37
N LEU A 629 2.18 7.41 41.34
CA LEU A 629 1.14 8.36 41.73
C LEU A 629 1.28 8.75 43.21
N THR A 630 1.59 7.79 44.08
CA THR A 630 1.83 8.04 45.52
C THR A 630 2.98 9.04 45.73
N TYR A 631 4.13 8.82 45.06
CA TYR A 631 5.25 9.76 45.13
C TYR A 631 4.89 11.15 44.60
N LEU A 632 4.18 11.20 43.48
CA LEU A 632 3.75 12.50 42.90
C LEU A 632 2.82 13.26 43.80
N LEU A 633 1.93 12.60 44.56
CA LEU A 633 1.07 13.20 45.57
C LEU A 633 1.87 13.80 46.74
N ASP A 634 2.98 13.14 47.14
CA ASP A 634 3.88 13.66 48.16
C ASP A 634 4.62 14.91 47.64
N TYR A 635 5.05 14.93 46.39
CA TYR A 635 5.69 16.15 45.83
C TYR A 635 4.75 17.34 45.64
N LEU A 636 3.43 17.16 45.67
CA LEU A 636 2.48 18.29 45.68
C LEU A 636 2.60 19.16 46.95
N LYS A 637 3.21 18.63 48.03
CA LYS A 637 3.46 19.32 49.29
C LYS A 637 4.65 20.30 49.23
N ASP A 638 5.49 20.18 48.21
CA ASP A 638 6.67 21.00 47.96
C ASP A 638 6.31 22.13 46.97
N ASP A 639 6.41 23.39 47.42
CA ASP A 639 6.04 24.55 46.61
C ASP A 639 6.84 24.70 45.31
N GLU A 640 8.09 24.20 45.27
CA GLU A 640 8.95 24.26 44.10
C GLU A 640 8.64 23.15 43.09
N LEU A 641 8.05 22.01 43.54
CA LEU A 641 7.78 20.83 42.73
C LEU A 641 6.30 20.63 42.38
N LYS A 642 5.38 21.28 43.13
CA LYS A 642 3.93 21.05 43.00
C LYS A 642 3.41 21.21 41.58
N GLY A 643 3.93 22.18 40.82
CA GLY A 643 3.54 22.41 39.42
C GLY A 643 3.96 21.25 38.49
N GLU A 644 5.18 20.76 38.66
CA GLU A 644 5.70 19.63 37.89
C GLU A 644 4.99 18.31 38.28
N ALA A 645 4.79 18.11 39.58
CA ALA A 645 4.06 16.96 40.12
C ALA A 645 2.61 16.94 39.60
N ALA A 646 1.93 18.09 39.58
CA ALA A 646 0.57 18.18 39.02
C ALA A 646 0.55 17.83 37.53
N SER A 647 1.51 18.32 36.73
CA SER A 647 1.64 17.97 35.32
C SER A 647 1.91 16.48 35.12
N ALA A 648 2.77 15.89 35.93
CA ALA A 648 3.09 14.45 35.90
C ALA A 648 1.90 13.58 36.30
N ILE A 649 1.06 14.04 37.28
CA ILE A 649 -0.19 13.34 37.64
C ILE A 649 -1.16 13.30 36.46
N VAL A 650 -1.33 14.39 35.69
CA VAL A 650 -2.17 14.37 34.47
C VAL A 650 -1.67 13.32 33.47
N ASN A 651 -0.36 13.37 33.17
CA ASN A 651 0.26 12.44 32.23
C ASN A 651 0.13 10.97 32.67
N LEU A 652 0.30 10.70 33.96
CA LEU A 652 0.19 9.35 34.53
C LEU A 652 -1.27 8.89 34.51
N SER A 653 -2.21 9.76 34.87
CA SER A 653 -3.64 9.42 34.91
C SER A 653 -4.22 9.09 33.53
N GLU A 654 -3.78 9.77 32.47
CA GLU A 654 -4.17 9.44 31.08
C GLU A 654 -3.74 8.03 30.66
N LYS A 655 -2.69 7.51 31.29
CA LYS A 655 -2.17 6.15 31.03
C LYS A 655 -2.78 5.09 31.94
N LEU A 656 -2.96 5.41 33.22
CA LEU A 656 -3.55 4.53 34.23
C LEU A 656 -5.05 4.32 33.96
N ARG A 657 -5.80 5.42 33.75
CA ARG A 657 -7.24 5.43 33.50
C ARG A 657 -8.07 4.72 34.56
N GLY A 658 -7.55 4.54 35.73
CA GLY A 658 -8.17 3.88 36.87
C GLY A 658 -8.89 4.82 37.82
N GLY A 659 -9.76 4.30 38.68
CA GLY A 659 -10.46 5.06 39.70
C GLY A 659 -9.55 5.76 40.72
N GLU A 660 -8.35 5.22 40.94
CA GLU A 660 -7.28 5.79 41.79
C GLU A 660 -6.84 7.18 41.33
N CYS A 661 -7.05 7.53 40.05
CA CYS A 661 -6.70 8.86 39.53
C CYS A 661 -7.73 9.96 39.79
N VAL A 662 -8.96 9.60 40.19
CA VAL A 662 -10.08 10.55 40.30
C VAL A 662 -9.80 11.62 41.39
N ALA A 663 -9.45 11.20 42.61
CA ALA A 663 -9.17 12.12 43.71
C ALA A 663 -7.89 12.98 43.42
N PRO A 664 -6.77 12.39 42.97
CA PRO A 664 -5.59 13.16 42.54
C PRO A 664 -5.90 14.20 41.46
N LEU A 665 -6.61 13.83 40.38
CA LEU A 665 -6.96 14.76 39.32
C LEU A 665 -7.82 15.95 39.82
N ARG A 666 -8.77 15.71 40.71
CA ARG A 666 -9.55 16.77 41.30
C ARG A 666 -8.71 17.68 42.19
N GLN A 667 -7.77 17.12 42.98
CA GLN A 667 -6.88 17.85 43.88
C GLN A 667 -5.98 18.83 43.13
N ILE A 668 -5.46 18.43 41.96
CA ILE A 668 -4.48 19.25 41.21
C ILE A 668 -5.13 20.31 40.31
N MET A 669 -6.44 20.31 40.10
CA MET A 669 -7.12 21.27 39.21
C MET A 669 -6.73 22.74 39.42
N PRO A 670 -6.58 23.26 40.68
CA PRO A 670 -6.16 24.63 40.88
C PRO A 670 -4.73 24.94 40.44
N LEU A 671 -3.88 23.91 40.31
CA LEU A 671 -2.45 24.02 39.98
C LEU A 671 -2.16 23.98 38.49
N LEU A 672 -3.15 23.61 37.67
CA LEU A 672 -2.99 23.37 36.25
C LEU A 672 -3.25 24.62 35.40
N ASN A 673 -2.52 24.76 34.28
CA ASN A 673 -2.87 25.72 33.24
C ASN A 673 -4.10 25.23 32.42
N ASP A 674 -4.68 26.10 31.58
CA ASP A 674 -5.94 25.80 30.87
C ASP A 674 -5.87 24.54 30.02
N LYS A 675 -4.79 24.33 29.27
CA LYS A 675 -4.59 23.13 28.47
C LYS A 675 -4.50 21.84 29.29
N GLN A 676 -3.82 21.92 30.45
CA GLN A 676 -3.72 20.79 31.37
C GLN A 676 -5.04 20.52 32.08
N LYS A 677 -5.81 21.58 32.44
CA LYS A 677 -7.17 21.46 33.00
C LYS A 677 -8.10 20.72 32.03
N GLU A 678 -8.09 21.11 30.77
CA GLU A 678 -8.87 20.44 29.72
C GLU A 678 -8.54 18.94 29.65
N ARG A 679 -7.25 18.55 29.62
CA ARG A 679 -6.79 17.16 29.62
C ARG A 679 -7.24 16.42 30.90
N ALA A 680 -7.07 17.02 32.07
CA ALA A 680 -7.49 16.43 33.33
C ALA A 680 -9.01 16.23 33.40
N GLN A 681 -9.81 17.20 32.94
CA GLN A 681 -11.26 17.10 32.86
C GLN A 681 -11.71 16.01 31.88
N ALA A 682 -11.07 15.92 30.69
CA ALA A 682 -11.34 14.86 29.74
C ALA A 682 -11.02 13.46 30.31
N CYS A 683 -9.90 13.34 31.04
CA CYS A 683 -9.54 12.11 31.74
C CYS A 683 -10.56 11.73 32.83
N LEU A 684 -10.98 12.70 33.65
CA LEU A 684 -12.02 12.49 34.65
C LEU A 684 -13.37 12.08 34.06
N ALA A 685 -13.79 12.70 32.97
CA ALA A 685 -15.02 12.35 32.25
C ALA A 685 -14.93 10.90 31.76
N LEU A 686 -13.82 10.55 31.10
CA LEU A 686 -13.58 9.18 30.61
C LEU A 686 -13.63 8.13 31.73
N ILE A 687 -12.98 8.40 32.88
CA ILE A 687 -12.99 7.48 34.01
C ILE A 687 -14.42 7.37 34.58
N SER A 688 -15.13 8.50 34.72
CA SER A 688 -16.50 8.53 35.31
C SER A 688 -17.52 7.80 34.41
N GLU A 689 -17.44 7.98 33.10
CA GLU A 689 -18.29 7.28 32.13
C GLU A 689 -18.03 5.76 32.10
N ASN A 690 -16.87 5.35 32.54
CA ASN A 690 -16.41 3.98 32.47
C ASN A 690 -16.19 3.32 33.85
N ILE A 691 -16.83 3.86 34.91
CA ILE A 691 -16.76 3.26 36.25
C ILE A 691 -17.06 1.77 36.20
N GLY A 692 -16.13 0.98 36.69
CA GLY A 692 -16.18 -0.48 36.70
C GLY A 692 -15.84 -1.16 35.38
N LYS A 693 -15.70 -0.46 34.24
CA LYS A 693 -15.21 -1.05 33.01
C LYS A 693 -13.71 -1.29 33.06
N ILE A 694 -13.26 -2.41 32.53
CA ILE A 694 -11.82 -2.72 32.43
C ILE A 694 -11.24 -1.98 31.24
N MET A 695 -10.56 -0.88 31.49
CA MET A 695 -10.00 0.00 30.47
C MET A 695 -8.59 -0.43 29.99
N ARG A 696 -7.92 -1.32 30.74
CA ARG A 696 -6.59 -1.85 30.43
C ARG A 696 -6.55 -3.35 30.63
N TRP A 697 -6.02 -4.02 29.61
CA TRP A 697 -5.85 -5.46 29.58
C TRP A 697 -4.41 -5.82 29.28
N GLN A 698 -3.99 -7.00 29.70
CA GLN A 698 -2.83 -7.68 29.13
C GLN A 698 -3.35 -8.77 28.20
N VAL A 699 -2.88 -8.77 26.94
CA VAL A 699 -3.25 -9.77 25.94
C VAL A 699 -2.06 -10.65 25.58
N SER A 700 -2.33 -11.94 25.40
CA SER A 700 -1.34 -12.92 24.95
C SER A 700 -1.11 -12.83 23.43
N PRO A 701 -0.08 -13.49 22.89
CA PRO A 701 -0.06 -13.86 21.48
C PRO A 701 -1.27 -14.72 21.11
N ALA A 702 -1.60 -14.79 19.80
CA ALA A 702 -2.61 -15.71 19.30
C ALA A 702 -2.12 -17.16 19.30
N TYR A 703 -3.02 -18.09 19.62
CA TYR A 703 -2.78 -19.54 19.64
C TYR A 703 -3.54 -20.22 18.50
N ARG A 704 -2.91 -21.25 17.94
CA ARG A 704 -3.40 -22.07 16.82
C ARG A 704 -3.10 -23.53 17.06
N ALA A 705 -3.84 -24.41 16.39
CA ALA A 705 -3.51 -25.82 16.23
C ALA A 705 -3.92 -26.26 14.82
N ASP A 706 -3.08 -27.04 14.14
CA ASP A 706 -3.29 -27.45 12.77
C ASP A 706 -4.61 -28.18 12.58
N GLY A 707 -5.40 -27.75 11.58
CA GLY A 707 -6.70 -28.33 11.25
C GLY A 707 -7.79 -28.09 12.29
N LYS A 708 -7.60 -27.16 13.25
CA LYS A 708 -8.59 -26.81 14.27
C LYS A 708 -9.16 -25.43 14.03
N ASP A 709 -10.48 -25.31 14.08
CA ASP A 709 -11.17 -24.04 14.10
C ASP A 709 -11.17 -23.41 15.52
N TYR A 710 -11.59 -22.15 15.59
CA TYR A 710 -11.55 -21.40 16.86
C TYR A 710 -12.47 -21.97 17.94
N LEU A 711 -13.58 -22.64 17.59
CA LEU A 711 -14.47 -23.32 18.55
C LEU A 711 -13.82 -24.58 19.14
N GLN A 712 -13.04 -25.30 18.33
CA GLN A 712 -12.23 -26.43 18.79
C GLN A 712 -11.05 -25.95 19.66
N LEU A 713 -10.40 -24.84 19.28
CA LEU A 713 -9.34 -24.21 20.08
C LEU A 713 -9.85 -23.76 21.45
N GLN A 714 -11.12 -23.38 21.58
CA GLN A 714 -11.72 -22.99 22.86
C GLN A 714 -11.66 -24.10 23.91
N ASN A 715 -11.72 -25.36 23.47
CA ASN A 715 -11.67 -26.54 24.35
C ASN A 715 -10.23 -27.07 24.58
N MET A 716 -9.23 -26.53 23.88
CA MET A 716 -7.82 -26.91 24.06
C MET A 716 -7.19 -26.01 25.12
N GLU A 717 -6.25 -26.52 25.90
CA GLU A 717 -5.50 -25.76 26.88
C GLU A 717 -4.19 -25.23 26.27
N PHE A 718 -3.93 -23.94 26.46
CA PHE A 718 -2.69 -23.28 26.05
C PHE A 718 -1.95 -22.72 27.25
N ALA A 719 -0.75 -22.20 27.03
CA ALA A 719 0.16 -21.75 28.09
C ALA A 719 -0.49 -20.87 29.20
N PRO A 720 -1.41 -19.93 28.95
CA PRO A 720 -2.04 -19.16 30.00
C PRO A 720 -2.93 -19.97 30.97
N GLU A 721 -3.40 -21.17 30.59
CA GLU A 721 -4.22 -22.05 31.41
C GLU A 721 -3.37 -23.05 32.25
N LYS A 722 -2.09 -23.24 31.91
CA LYS A 722 -1.18 -24.21 32.52
C LYS A 722 -0.27 -23.53 33.52
N ALA A 723 -0.25 -24.00 34.76
CA ALA A 723 0.49 -23.36 35.85
C ALA A 723 2.01 -23.27 35.61
N ASP A 724 2.59 -24.26 34.94
CA ASP A 724 4.01 -24.34 34.59
C ASP A 724 4.42 -23.50 33.37
N GLU A 725 3.50 -23.23 32.46
CA GLU A 725 3.75 -22.46 31.24
C GLU A 725 3.31 -21.00 31.35
N ALA A 726 2.36 -20.67 32.22
CA ALA A 726 1.73 -19.34 32.34
C ALA A 726 2.74 -18.19 32.59
N ALA A 727 3.84 -18.48 33.30
CA ALA A 727 4.89 -17.51 33.59
C ALA A 727 5.68 -17.09 32.34
N ASN A 728 5.72 -17.93 31.31
CA ASN A 728 6.49 -17.69 30.08
C ASN A 728 5.70 -16.96 29.00
N VAL A 729 4.43 -16.65 29.23
CA VAL A 729 3.57 -15.97 28.27
C VAL A 729 4.01 -14.52 28.07
N LYS A 730 4.24 -14.13 26.82
CA LYS A 730 4.62 -12.76 26.46
C LYS A 730 3.37 -11.86 26.38
N TRP A 731 3.01 -11.30 27.51
CA TRP A 731 1.87 -10.40 27.61
C TRP A 731 2.17 -9.01 27.04
N LYS A 732 1.20 -8.42 26.32
CA LYS A 732 1.24 -7.03 25.82
C LYS A 732 0.08 -6.25 26.44
N THR A 733 0.30 -4.97 26.74
CA THR A 733 -0.78 -4.08 27.20
C THR A 733 -1.68 -3.68 26.04
N ALA A 734 -2.98 -3.85 26.21
CA ALA A 734 -4.03 -3.39 25.29
C ALA A 734 -4.97 -2.44 26.04
N ASN A 735 -5.23 -1.28 25.44
CA ASN A 735 -6.15 -0.29 25.99
C ASN A 735 -7.51 -0.39 25.31
N ALA A 736 -8.58 -0.29 26.11
CA ALA A 736 -9.93 -0.18 25.59
C ALA A 736 -10.17 1.22 25.00
N ASP A 737 -11.13 1.31 24.08
CA ASP A 737 -11.65 2.57 23.56
C ASP A 737 -12.51 3.30 24.62
N LYS A 738 -13.07 4.43 24.25
CA LYS A 738 -13.95 5.24 25.15
C LYS A 738 -15.19 4.47 25.63
N THR A 739 -15.58 3.39 24.99
CA THR A 739 -16.74 2.58 25.38
C THR A 739 -16.39 1.42 26.31
N GLY A 740 -15.10 1.15 26.53
CA GLY A 740 -14.57 0.03 27.31
C GLY A 740 -14.32 -1.22 26.49
N LYS A 741 -14.27 -1.13 25.16
CA LYS A 741 -14.09 -2.22 24.22
C LYS A 741 -12.65 -2.27 23.68
N VAL A 742 -12.02 -3.42 23.63
CA VAL A 742 -10.71 -3.66 23.04
C VAL A 742 -10.88 -4.33 21.68
N ASN A 743 -10.23 -3.77 20.65
CA ASN A 743 -10.08 -4.40 19.34
C ASN A 743 -8.85 -5.33 19.37
N LEU A 744 -9.10 -6.64 19.39
CA LEU A 744 -8.05 -7.66 19.48
C LEU A 744 -7.34 -7.89 18.13
N LEU A 745 -7.96 -7.57 16.98
CA LEU A 745 -7.26 -7.59 15.69
C LEU A 745 -6.06 -6.63 15.67
N ALA A 746 -6.22 -5.48 16.31
CA ALA A 746 -5.14 -4.49 16.43
C ALA A 746 -4.18 -4.80 17.59
N ALA A 747 -4.68 -5.34 18.72
CA ALA A 747 -3.90 -5.56 19.92
C ALA A 747 -3.08 -6.85 19.89
N VAL A 748 -3.60 -7.91 19.27
CA VAL A 748 -2.97 -9.23 19.16
C VAL A 748 -2.39 -9.43 17.77
N GLU A 749 -3.25 -9.74 16.81
CA GLU A 749 -2.91 -9.84 15.37
C GLU A 749 -4.17 -9.89 14.50
N ASN A 750 -4.05 -9.49 13.24
CA ASN A 750 -5.14 -9.60 12.26
C ASN A 750 -5.17 -11.02 11.68
N ALA A 751 -5.89 -11.94 12.33
CA ALA A 751 -5.98 -13.34 11.95
C ALA A 751 -7.37 -13.91 12.21
N ASN A 752 -7.69 -15.00 11.50
CA ASN A 752 -8.91 -15.79 11.66
C ASN A 752 -8.55 -17.19 12.18
N GLN A 753 -9.54 -17.91 12.74
CA GLN A 753 -9.39 -19.27 13.23
C GLN A 753 -8.30 -19.40 14.29
N VAL A 754 -8.31 -18.46 15.26
CA VAL A 754 -7.34 -18.37 16.36
C VAL A 754 -8.03 -18.13 17.68
N THR A 755 -7.28 -18.24 18.78
CA THR A 755 -7.73 -17.81 20.11
C THR A 755 -6.61 -17.05 20.80
N ALA A 756 -6.96 -16.10 21.67
CA ALA A 756 -6.01 -15.40 22.52
C ALA A 756 -6.59 -15.25 23.94
N TYR A 757 -5.72 -14.81 24.84
CA TYR A 757 -6.13 -14.57 26.23
C TYR A 757 -5.96 -13.09 26.56
N ALA A 758 -6.89 -12.60 27.39
CA ALA A 758 -6.80 -11.31 28.05
C ALA A 758 -6.87 -11.48 29.56
N ARG A 759 -6.05 -10.73 30.31
CA ARG A 759 -6.08 -10.76 31.77
C ARG A 759 -6.09 -9.37 32.37
N CYS A 760 -6.71 -9.26 33.55
CA CYS A 760 -6.78 -8.05 34.35
C CYS A 760 -6.74 -8.41 35.82
N ILE A 761 -6.24 -7.52 36.68
CA ILE A 761 -6.32 -7.62 38.14
C ILE A 761 -7.47 -6.78 38.63
N ILE A 762 -8.36 -7.40 39.37
CA ILE A 762 -9.45 -6.78 40.11
C ILE A 762 -9.06 -6.70 41.58
N ARG A 763 -8.79 -5.48 42.08
CA ARG A 763 -8.41 -5.27 43.49
C ARG A 763 -9.56 -4.65 44.26
N VAL A 764 -9.87 -5.24 45.40
CA VAL A 764 -10.86 -4.72 46.35
C VAL A 764 -10.28 -4.64 47.78
N VAL A 765 -10.73 -3.66 48.58
CA VAL A 765 -10.22 -3.44 49.93
C VAL A 765 -10.62 -4.58 50.90
N ALA A 766 -11.83 -5.09 50.76
CA ALA A 766 -12.38 -6.18 51.58
C ALA A 766 -13.04 -7.22 50.70
N ALA A 767 -13.14 -8.46 51.17
CA ALA A 767 -13.90 -9.49 50.49
C ALA A 767 -15.33 -9.03 50.24
N THR A 768 -15.81 -9.17 48.99
CA THR A 768 -17.12 -8.62 48.60
C THR A 768 -17.76 -9.43 47.47
N LYS A 769 -19.08 -9.44 47.46
CA LYS A 769 -19.87 -10.01 46.37
C LYS A 769 -19.94 -8.99 45.23
N ALA A 770 -19.74 -9.46 44.03
CA ALA A 770 -19.68 -8.64 42.82
C ALA A 770 -20.29 -9.37 41.63
N GLN A 771 -20.44 -8.64 40.54
CA GLN A 771 -20.81 -9.22 39.25
C GLN A 771 -19.75 -8.79 38.23
N ILE A 772 -19.28 -9.74 37.40
CA ILE A 772 -18.49 -9.48 36.22
C ILE A 772 -19.40 -9.61 35.01
N MET A 773 -19.46 -8.57 34.20
CA MET A 773 -20.23 -8.55 32.96
C MET A 773 -19.24 -8.54 31.79
N LEU A 774 -19.40 -9.45 30.84
CA LEU A 774 -18.50 -9.63 29.69
C LEU A 774 -19.27 -9.48 28.37
N GLY A 775 -18.62 -8.95 27.35
CA GLY A 775 -18.99 -9.04 25.96
C GLY A 775 -17.82 -9.49 25.14
N SER A 776 -18.02 -10.40 24.22
CA SER A 776 -16.97 -10.88 23.30
C SER A 776 -17.50 -11.09 21.89
N ASP A 777 -16.61 -11.05 20.96
CA ASP A 777 -16.73 -11.45 19.56
C ASP A 777 -15.52 -12.35 19.27
N ASP A 778 -15.57 -13.65 19.02
CA ASP A 778 -16.67 -14.62 19.13
C ASP A 778 -16.79 -15.27 20.53
N ALA A 779 -16.34 -16.55 20.64
CA ALA A 779 -16.40 -17.42 21.82
C ALA A 779 -15.57 -16.88 22.99
N ALA A 780 -16.07 -17.04 24.23
CA ALA A 780 -15.34 -16.66 25.43
C ALA A 780 -15.32 -17.75 26.50
N LYS A 781 -14.19 -17.90 27.23
CA LYS A 781 -14.05 -18.75 28.42
C LYS A 781 -13.40 -17.91 29.51
N VAL A 782 -13.95 -17.89 30.69
CA VAL A 782 -13.63 -16.95 31.76
C VAL A 782 -13.25 -17.65 33.06
N TRP A 783 -12.14 -17.23 33.65
CA TRP A 783 -11.68 -17.71 34.96
C TRP A 783 -11.45 -16.52 35.91
N LEU A 784 -11.75 -16.73 37.18
CA LEU A 784 -11.37 -15.84 38.27
C LEU A 784 -10.54 -16.62 39.28
N ASN A 785 -9.33 -16.12 39.55
CA ASN A 785 -8.38 -16.79 40.47
C ASN A 785 -8.13 -18.27 40.12
N GLY A 786 -8.13 -18.63 38.84
CA GLY A 786 -7.99 -20.00 38.33
C GLY A 786 -9.27 -20.83 38.32
N ALA A 787 -10.33 -20.40 38.98
CA ALA A 787 -11.62 -21.09 38.92
C ALA A 787 -12.42 -20.71 37.65
N LEU A 788 -12.89 -21.68 36.89
CA LEU A 788 -13.72 -21.46 35.71
C LEU A 788 -15.08 -20.87 36.11
N LEU A 789 -15.43 -19.72 35.55
CA LEU A 789 -16.73 -19.07 35.77
C LEU A 789 -17.72 -19.35 34.65
N GLU A 790 -17.27 -19.26 33.41
CA GLU A 790 -18.15 -19.32 32.23
C GLU A 790 -17.40 -19.87 31.01
N ASN A 791 -18.13 -20.58 30.15
CA ASN A 791 -17.61 -21.08 28.87
C ASN A 791 -18.69 -20.97 27.78
N VAL A 792 -18.68 -19.88 27.04
CA VAL A 792 -19.56 -19.61 25.91
C VAL A 792 -18.83 -19.95 24.62
N ASN A 793 -19.03 -21.16 24.12
CA ASN A 793 -18.37 -21.68 22.93
C ASN A 793 -19.29 -21.66 21.69
N VAL A 794 -19.67 -20.46 21.27
CA VAL A 794 -20.55 -20.22 20.11
C VAL A 794 -20.05 -19.04 19.27
N PRO A 795 -20.33 -19.01 17.96
CA PRO A 795 -20.11 -17.80 17.14
C PRO A 795 -21.08 -16.71 17.56
N ARG A 796 -20.57 -15.51 17.84
CA ARG A 796 -21.39 -14.36 18.19
C ARG A 796 -20.69 -13.05 17.90
N ALA A 797 -21.46 -11.99 17.62
CA ALA A 797 -20.96 -10.63 17.54
C ALA A 797 -20.86 -10.01 18.94
N TYR A 798 -20.01 -9.02 19.11
CA TYR A 798 -19.85 -8.31 20.38
C TYR A 798 -21.14 -7.63 20.83
N THR A 799 -21.64 -8.02 22.00
CA THR A 799 -22.71 -7.34 22.73
C THR A 799 -22.20 -6.98 24.13
N ALA A 800 -22.24 -5.69 24.48
CA ALA A 800 -21.73 -5.25 25.77
C ALA A 800 -22.55 -5.83 26.94
N ASN A 801 -21.82 -6.37 27.95
CA ASN A 801 -22.43 -6.92 29.18
C ASN A 801 -23.37 -8.09 28.95
N GLU A 802 -23.17 -8.89 27.91
CA GLU A 802 -24.01 -10.01 27.52
C GLU A 802 -23.97 -11.15 28.57
N ASP A 803 -22.75 -11.58 28.95
CA ASP A 803 -22.55 -12.60 29.99
C ASP A 803 -22.47 -11.92 31.35
N LYS A 804 -23.20 -12.45 32.34
CA LYS A 804 -23.27 -11.89 33.68
C LYS A 804 -22.92 -12.96 34.71
N MET A 805 -21.73 -12.87 35.30
CA MET A 805 -21.19 -13.85 36.26
C MET A 805 -21.22 -13.25 37.68
N LYS A 806 -21.93 -13.85 38.62
CA LYS A 806 -21.85 -13.50 40.03
C LYS A 806 -20.61 -14.13 40.65
N VAL A 807 -19.85 -13.35 41.38
CA VAL A 807 -18.56 -13.74 41.92
C VAL A 807 -18.36 -13.25 43.38
N GLU A 808 -17.51 -13.95 44.13
CA GLU A 808 -16.99 -13.49 45.39
C GLU A 808 -15.53 -13.06 45.21
N LEU A 809 -15.25 -11.77 45.30
CA LEU A 809 -13.90 -11.22 45.23
C LEU A 809 -13.25 -11.32 46.61
N LYS A 810 -12.01 -11.82 46.69
CA LYS A 810 -11.17 -11.82 47.89
C LYS A 810 -10.62 -10.43 48.15
N ALA A 811 -10.37 -10.08 49.42
CA ALA A 811 -9.62 -8.86 49.73
C ALA A 811 -8.23 -8.92 49.06
N GLY A 812 -7.81 -7.80 48.47
CA GLY A 812 -6.60 -7.71 47.66
C GLY A 812 -6.85 -8.05 46.20
N ASP A 813 -5.87 -8.67 45.56
CA ASP A 813 -5.83 -8.94 44.11
C ASP A 813 -6.56 -10.20 43.72
N ASN A 814 -7.44 -10.06 42.70
CA ASN A 814 -8.13 -11.16 42.03
C ASN A 814 -7.74 -11.12 40.54
N VAL A 815 -7.33 -12.24 39.99
CA VAL A 815 -6.93 -12.35 38.60
C VAL A 815 -8.10 -12.81 37.75
N LEU A 816 -8.56 -11.95 36.87
CA LEU A 816 -9.50 -12.29 35.80
C LEU A 816 -8.71 -12.69 34.56
N LEU A 817 -8.98 -13.89 34.05
CA LEU A 817 -8.42 -14.40 32.80
C LEU A 817 -9.59 -14.73 31.85
N VAL A 818 -9.49 -14.25 30.60
CA VAL A 818 -10.49 -14.50 29.57
C VAL A 818 -9.78 -15.05 28.34
N LYS A 819 -10.29 -16.15 27.79
CA LYS A 819 -9.89 -16.70 26.50
C LYS A 819 -10.92 -16.31 25.46
N ILE A 820 -10.52 -15.75 24.34
CA ILE A 820 -11.40 -15.22 23.33
C ILE A 820 -11.07 -15.86 21.98
N GLY A 821 -12.04 -16.56 21.38
CA GLY A 821 -11.96 -17.14 20.05
C GLY A 821 -12.20 -16.12 18.95
N GLN A 822 -11.59 -16.32 17.78
CA GLN A 822 -11.76 -15.53 16.58
C GLN A 822 -12.05 -16.42 15.38
N GLY A 823 -13.27 -16.39 14.89
CA GLY A 823 -13.69 -17.10 13.69
C GLY A 823 -13.38 -16.33 12.43
N GLY A 824 -13.77 -15.05 12.39
CA GLY A 824 -13.53 -14.12 11.30
C GLY A 824 -14.31 -12.82 11.50
N GLY A 825 -13.94 -11.76 10.77
CA GLY A 825 -14.58 -10.46 10.93
C GLY A 825 -13.96 -9.63 12.05
N GLN A 826 -14.78 -9.08 12.94
CA GLN A 826 -14.30 -8.32 14.11
C GLN A 826 -13.80 -9.28 15.20
N TRP A 827 -12.94 -8.80 16.08
CA TRP A 827 -12.45 -9.53 17.24
C TRP A 827 -12.38 -8.58 18.42
N GLU A 828 -13.33 -8.68 19.31
CA GLU A 828 -13.59 -7.64 20.30
C GLU A 828 -13.85 -8.22 21.70
N LEU A 829 -13.41 -7.49 22.71
CA LEU A 829 -13.58 -7.84 24.12
C LEU A 829 -13.91 -6.60 24.94
N GLY A 830 -14.85 -6.71 25.86
CA GLY A 830 -15.10 -5.70 26.88
C GLY A 830 -15.66 -6.33 28.14
N ALA A 831 -15.27 -5.81 29.31
CA ALA A 831 -15.83 -6.28 30.57
C ALA A 831 -16.02 -5.15 31.57
N LYS A 832 -16.98 -5.35 32.49
CA LYS A 832 -17.31 -4.45 33.60
C LYS A 832 -17.41 -5.24 34.90
N VAL A 833 -16.83 -4.69 35.96
CA VAL A 833 -16.97 -5.20 37.35
C VAL A 833 -17.87 -4.24 38.12
N CYS A 834 -18.90 -4.76 38.77
CA CYS A 834 -19.87 -3.94 39.50
C CYS A 834 -20.39 -4.72 40.74
N ALA A 835 -21.15 -4.05 41.58
CA ALA A 835 -21.89 -4.71 42.69
C ALA A 835 -22.95 -5.68 42.13
N GLU A 836 -23.45 -6.61 42.94
CA GLU A 836 -24.43 -7.61 42.49
C GLU A 836 -25.74 -7.01 41.91
N ASP A 837 -26.11 -5.80 42.32
CA ASP A 837 -27.24 -5.03 41.81
C ASP A 837 -26.93 -4.24 40.53
N GLY A 838 -25.69 -4.32 40.02
CA GLY A 838 -25.24 -3.61 38.81
C GLY A 838 -24.70 -2.20 39.07
N GLY A 839 -24.75 -1.72 40.30
CA GLY A 839 -24.21 -0.41 40.73
C GLY A 839 -22.67 -0.38 40.83
N PRO A 840 -22.10 0.79 41.12
CA PRO A 840 -20.65 0.93 41.34
C PRO A 840 -20.18 0.08 42.53
N LEU A 841 -18.99 -0.49 42.44
CA LEU A 841 -18.35 -1.20 43.56
C LEU A 841 -17.33 -0.27 44.22
N ASP A 842 -17.56 0.05 45.49
CA ASP A 842 -16.69 0.96 46.25
C ASP A 842 -15.29 0.39 46.45
N GLY A 843 -14.27 1.20 46.30
CA GLY A 843 -12.88 0.79 46.47
C GLY A 843 -12.33 -0.14 45.39
N LEU A 844 -13.07 -0.31 44.28
CA LEU A 844 -12.61 -1.10 43.13
C LEU A 844 -11.46 -0.41 42.42
N VAL A 845 -10.36 -1.15 42.25
CA VAL A 845 -9.23 -0.80 41.37
C VAL A 845 -9.06 -1.88 40.30
N LEU A 846 -9.07 -1.47 39.02
CA LEU A 846 -8.87 -2.34 37.87
C LEU A 846 -7.49 -2.01 37.26
N THR A 847 -6.58 -2.97 37.31
CA THR A 847 -5.18 -2.78 36.87
C THR A 847 -4.68 -4.02 36.12
N ILE A 848 -3.47 -3.95 35.62
CA ILE A 848 -2.81 -5.11 34.96
C ILE A 848 -1.67 -5.61 35.82
N GLN A 849 -1.31 -6.87 35.65
CA GLN A 849 -0.14 -7.48 36.30
C GLN A 849 1.12 -6.99 35.57
N GLU A 850 2.08 -6.47 36.29
CA GLU A 850 3.41 -6.07 35.78
C GLU A 850 4.44 -7.18 35.86
#